data_a1ccb4e516d7d53a9bd3712f36ea8e1d
#
_entry.id   a1ccb4e516d7d53a9bd3712f36ea8e1d
#
_cell.length_a   1.000
_cell.length_b   1.000
_cell.length_c   1.000
_cell.angle_alpha   90.00
_cell.angle_beta   90.00
_cell.angle_gamma   90.00
#
_symmetry.space_group_name_H-M   'P 1'
#
loop_
_entity.id
_entity.type
_entity.pdbx_description
1 polymer ?
#
loop_
_entity_poly.entity_id
_entity_poly.type
_entity_poly.pdbx_seq_one_letter_code
_entity_poly.pdbx_strand_id
1 'polypeptide(L)'
;MKKRFRKASAGLLTMAMLLGMMAGCGNNTGDTPSGSPSSSEQAQSGDLGSGEVKWSEEKTADGWIKVTNTGGATLGYSPDSGVKLIQVDGFAFKDLNGNGVLDVYEDWRQDADTRARDLAGNMSGEEIAPLGTHGGWSYFGNKVSDEDLEYIKKGGRDGVTRSSTYEGSTVMAVTWTNAMQAVAEGEGNYGIPLTISVDPHNISNTIDQLGLAATMNTELAHEIGVETAKEYRAVGVTMLLGPQIDLISTPVFNRGNAAYSEDPALSRDLAAAFIDGLQSTYDASGNDLGWGEDSVFAVAKHYVGAGSSEGGRNDHDWEGKYSVYPGNAFNTHLIPFFDGAFNLPGKTKATGAIMTNYAIAYSEDGSLGELVGGAYSEYRLNLLKDAGYDGFIMTDWGILTPPDDSDWVVNWGVEDLTTEECFALLFKLGVHQVGGSTEIDEAVQGYQLLAGELGEDAALELMRECARNILLPKFNVGVFDNPYITTEHAVATAWSADSKAFGDATQQQSVIMLKNDGNIIGSYDTGAEKATAYIPYTVNVDGNVWSGYTYSCVPSVDLDVASRYFNVVTDTVGEPTGTDEEGNKIYTANDIIRADAQEIAACDYAIVKMTGAYTISAYDEEAGLWLPPSLQYEEYTANSDSVRRESISGDMVMKEIESVYGTVTQEGKENRSYYGNTAARPRTYGSYETLEFVNGAVSAECKVIVSMELTHGAMVWSEVEPLADVILVRYKDGAIFVGESEVGADVIMGIIVGDVEPSGLLPVQQPASMEAVETQLEDVPRDTECYVDANGNTYDFAFGLNWSGVIKDARTAEYSVPALTSPANMSR
;
A
#
# COMPACT_ATOMS: atom_id res chain seq x y z
N MET A 1 -11.68 23.04 26.30
CA MET A 1 -11.12 22.12 27.32
C MET A 1 -9.65 21.92 27.02
N LYS A 2 -8.76 22.28 27.91
CA LYS A 2 -7.31 22.21 27.70
C LYS A 2 -6.87 20.76 27.91
N LYS A 3 -6.65 19.97 26.86
CA LYS A 3 -5.86 18.73 26.93
C LYS A 3 -4.40 19.05 26.65
N ARG A 4 -3.55 18.65 27.56
CA ARG A 4 -2.08 18.80 27.50
C ARG A 4 -1.56 17.66 26.63
N PHE A 5 -0.94 17.96 25.50
CA PHE A 5 -0.10 17.00 24.80
C PHE A 5 1.10 16.67 25.70
N ARG A 6 1.25 15.42 26.04
CA ARG A 6 2.48 14.84 26.59
C ARG A 6 3.16 14.10 25.44
N LYS A 7 4.39 14.48 25.16
CA LYS A 7 5.28 13.81 24.23
C LYS A 7 5.39 12.34 24.61
N ALA A 8 4.96 11.46 23.72
CA ALA A 8 5.24 10.04 23.82
C ALA A 8 6.69 9.82 23.43
N SER A 9 7.49 9.40 24.38
CA SER A 9 8.85 8.93 24.13
C SER A 9 8.75 7.52 23.57
N ALA A 10 8.88 7.36 22.26
CA ALA A 10 9.09 6.06 21.63
C ALA A 10 10.45 5.53 22.10
N GLY A 11 10.42 4.48 22.91
CA GLY A 11 11.62 3.77 23.32
C GLY A 11 12.22 3.02 22.13
N LEU A 12 13.28 3.56 21.56
CA LEU A 12 14.10 2.84 20.60
C LEU A 12 14.84 1.71 21.30
N LEU A 13 14.56 0.49 20.92
CA LEU A 13 15.45 -0.65 21.18
C LEU A 13 16.55 -0.63 20.11
N THR A 14 17.68 -0.09 20.49
CA THR A 14 18.92 -0.14 19.68
C THR A 14 19.49 -1.55 19.75
N MET A 15 19.41 -2.30 18.65
CA MET A 15 20.07 -3.60 18.52
C MET A 15 21.49 -3.38 18.00
N ALA A 16 22.47 -3.38 18.93
CA ALA A 16 23.88 -3.34 18.59
C ALA A 16 24.32 -4.68 17.97
N MET A 17 24.77 -4.64 16.72
CA MET A 17 25.48 -5.76 16.10
C MET A 17 26.85 -5.95 16.76
N LEU A 18 27.03 -7.05 17.44
CA LEU A 18 28.36 -7.55 17.84
C LEU A 18 28.78 -8.65 16.86
N LEU A 19 29.70 -8.30 15.97
CA LEU A 19 30.51 -9.30 15.26
C LEU A 19 31.44 -9.99 16.26
N GLY A 20 31.30 -11.29 16.42
CA GLY A 20 32.23 -12.15 17.15
C GLY A 20 32.68 -13.29 16.24
N MET A 21 33.81 -13.13 15.56
CA MET A 21 34.53 -14.24 14.97
C MET A 21 35.16 -15.09 16.10
N MET A 22 34.90 -16.38 16.06
CA MET A 22 35.83 -17.36 16.63
C MET A 22 35.89 -18.61 15.75
N ALA A 23 37.06 -18.78 15.16
CA ALA A 23 37.47 -20.04 14.56
C ALA A 23 37.88 -21.02 15.64
N GLY A 24 37.54 -22.28 15.47
CA GLY A 24 38.02 -23.35 16.34
C GLY A 24 37.94 -24.71 15.65
N CYS A 25 39.02 -25.12 15.04
CA CYS A 25 39.20 -26.47 14.52
C CYS A 25 39.35 -27.50 15.65
N GLY A 26 38.73 -28.66 15.48
CA GLY A 26 38.98 -29.81 16.33
C GLY A 26 38.55 -31.11 15.62
N ASN A 27 39.49 -31.78 14.95
CA ASN A 27 39.39 -33.16 14.47
C ASN A 27 39.14 -34.11 15.63
N ASN A 28 38.24 -35.06 15.45
CA ASN A 28 38.54 -36.42 15.89
C ASN A 28 37.75 -37.50 15.09
N THR A 29 38.53 -38.45 14.67
CA THR A 29 38.22 -39.66 13.90
C THR A 29 37.56 -40.72 14.80
N GLY A 30 36.67 -41.50 14.24
CA GLY A 30 36.47 -42.86 14.79
C GLY A 30 35.06 -43.46 14.66
N ASP A 31 35.02 -44.45 13.76
CA ASP A 31 34.19 -45.64 13.78
C ASP A 31 32.70 -45.61 13.37
N THR A 32 32.51 -46.14 12.19
CA THR A 32 31.23 -46.70 11.69
C THR A 32 30.91 -48.03 12.40
N PRO A 33 29.65 -48.24 12.69
CA PRO A 33 29.04 -49.55 12.39
C PRO A 33 27.78 -49.42 11.52
N SER A 34 27.81 -50.26 10.49
CA SER A 34 26.67 -50.63 9.67
C SER A 34 25.51 -51.20 10.49
N GLY A 35 24.34 -50.56 10.36
CA GLY A 35 23.06 -51.11 10.82
C GLY A 35 21.97 -50.74 9.81
N SER A 36 21.37 -51.72 9.21
CA SER A 36 20.21 -51.60 8.32
C SER A 36 19.05 -50.89 8.96
N PRO A 37 18.21 -50.19 8.17
CA PRO A 37 17.09 -49.46 8.71
C PRO A 37 15.98 -50.41 9.22
N SER A 38 15.65 -50.33 10.48
CA SER A 38 14.44 -50.92 11.06
C SER A 38 13.29 -49.95 10.93
N SER A 39 12.23 -50.39 10.32
CA SER A 39 10.81 -50.04 10.44
C SER A 39 10.49 -48.62 10.98
N SER A 40 9.90 -47.80 10.11
CA SER A 40 9.10 -46.65 10.43
C SER A 40 8.14 -46.88 11.61
N GLU A 41 8.26 -46.10 12.68
CA GLU A 41 7.17 -45.92 13.62
C GLU A 41 6.05 -45.17 12.89
N GLN A 42 4.99 -45.92 12.53
CA GLN A 42 3.72 -45.31 12.09
C GLN A 42 3.12 -44.56 13.28
N ALA A 43 2.92 -43.25 13.13
CA ALA A 43 2.02 -42.50 13.99
C ALA A 43 0.66 -43.19 13.95
N GLN A 44 0.02 -43.33 15.12
CA GLN A 44 -1.31 -43.97 15.25
C GLN A 44 -2.34 -43.10 14.52
N SER A 45 -2.70 -43.52 13.29
CA SER A 45 -3.87 -42.99 12.57
C SER A 45 -5.15 -43.50 13.25
N GLY A 46 -6.16 -42.63 13.35
CA GLY A 46 -7.54 -43.03 13.69
C GLY A 46 -8.07 -44.06 12.70
N ASP A 47 -9.20 -44.72 13.02
CA ASP A 47 -9.76 -45.84 12.24
C ASP A 47 -9.94 -45.49 10.77
N LEU A 48 -8.93 -45.86 9.96
CA LEU A 48 -8.91 -45.59 8.52
C LEU A 48 -9.91 -46.54 7.85
N GLY A 49 -11.02 -46.00 7.34
CA GLY A 49 -12.08 -46.72 6.66
C GLY A 49 -11.56 -47.72 5.58
N SER A 50 -12.33 -48.74 5.30
CA SER A 50 -11.98 -49.85 4.39
C SER A 50 -12.04 -49.38 2.89
N GLY A 51 -10.92 -48.96 2.32
CA GLY A 51 -10.77 -48.63 0.88
C GLY A 51 -9.34 -48.74 0.43
N GLU A 52 -9.10 -48.77 -0.90
CA GLU A 52 -7.76 -48.64 -1.46
C GLU A 52 -7.21 -47.27 -1.12
N VAL A 53 -6.04 -47.22 -0.45
CA VAL A 53 -5.39 -45.98 -0.05
C VAL A 53 -4.88 -45.21 -1.29
N LYS A 54 -5.35 -44.00 -1.49
CA LYS A 54 -4.97 -43.10 -2.62
C LYS A 54 -4.12 -41.93 -2.18
N TRP A 55 -3.54 -42.00 -1.01
CA TRP A 55 -2.75 -40.91 -0.45
C TRP A 55 -1.48 -41.43 0.20
N SER A 56 -0.52 -40.53 0.37
CA SER A 56 0.71 -40.78 1.11
C SER A 56 1.07 -39.57 1.95
N GLU A 57 1.83 -39.76 3.02
CA GLU A 57 2.35 -38.68 3.83
C GLU A 57 3.88 -38.72 3.87
N GLU A 58 4.48 -37.55 3.98
CA GLU A 58 5.90 -37.35 4.17
C GLU A 58 6.18 -36.19 5.12
N LYS A 59 7.18 -36.34 5.98
CA LYS A 59 7.67 -35.24 6.79
C LYS A 59 8.62 -34.40 5.94
N THR A 60 8.30 -33.08 5.79
CA THR A 60 9.13 -32.15 5.07
C THR A 60 10.41 -31.79 5.82
N ALA A 61 11.36 -31.17 5.14
CA ALA A 61 12.59 -30.64 5.77
C ALA A 61 12.27 -29.55 6.81
N ASP A 62 11.17 -28.81 6.61
CA ASP A 62 10.69 -27.74 7.48
C ASP A 62 9.85 -28.26 8.66
N GLY A 63 9.68 -29.57 8.78
CA GLY A 63 9.15 -30.25 9.96
C GLY A 63 7.65 -30.55 9.96
N TRP A 64 6.86 -29.97 9.07
CA TRP A 64 5.44 -30.28 8.91
C TRP A 64 5.21 -31.53 8.05
N ILE A 65 4.01 -32.08 8.13
CA ILE A 65 3.63 -33.28 7.36
C ILE A 65 2.86 -32.88 6.12
N LYS A 66 3.39 -33.28 4.97
CA LYS A 66 2.72 -33.14 3.67
C LYS A 66 1.96 -34.43 3.35
N VAL A 67 0.69 -34.28 3.01
CA VAL A 67 -0.18 -35.38 2.58
C VAL A 67 -0.55 -35.16 1.12
N THR A 68 -0.23 -36.12 0.28
CA THR A 68 -0.55 -36.05 -1.16
C THR A 68 -1.66 -37.02 -1.50
N ASN A 69 -2.83 -36.49 -1.86
CA ASN A 69 -3.94 -37.27 -2.40
C ASN A 69 -3.77 -37.43 -3.91
N THR A 70 -3.76 -38.67 -4.42
CA THR A 70 -3.63 -38.94 -5.86
C THR A 70 -4.87 -38.46 -6.61
N GLY A 71 -4.75 -37.38 -7.35
CA GLY A 71 -5.86 -36.71 -8.05
C GLY A 71 -6.79 -35.93 -7.14
N GLY A 72 -6.32 -35.48 -5.99
CA GLY A 72 -7.03 -34.65 -5.02
C GLY A 72 -6.12 -33.57 -4.43
N ALA A 73 -6.61 -32.86 -3.40
CA ALA A 73 -5.88 -31.79 -2.74
C ALA A 73 -4.61 -32.28 -2.01
N THR A 74 -3.59 -31.43 -2.00
CA THR A 74 -2.43 -31.58 -1.11
C THR A 74 -2.80 -31.00 0.26
N LEU A 75 -2.57 -31.78 1.34
CA LEU A 75 -2.83 -31.31 2.69
C LEU A 75 -1.53 -31.09 3.45
N GLY A 76 -1.55 -30.16 4.38
CA GLY A 76 -0.45 -29.90 5.31
C GLY A 76 -0.95 -29.83 6.76
N TYR A 77 -0.18 -30.42 7.69
CA TYR A 77 -0.45 -30.27 9.12
C TYR A 77 0.84 -30.34 9.94
N SER A 78 0.80 -29.73 11.13
CA SER A 78 1.89 -29.86 12.10
C SER A 78 1.78 -31.19 12.87
N PRO A 79 2.87 -31.96 13.05
CA PRO A 79 2.84 -33.13 13.89
C PRO A 79 2.50 -32.84 15.37
N ASP A 80 2.66 -31.59 15.80
CA ASP A 80 2.44 -31.12 17.17
C ASP A 80 1.05 -30.50 17.37
N SER A 81 0.27 -30.27 16.29
CA SER A 81 -1.07 -29.65 16.37
C SER A 81 -2.16 -30.56 16.95
N GLY A 82 -1.95 -31.86 16.93
CA GLY A 82 -2.96 -32.84 17.36
C GLY A 82 -3.97 -33.22 16.27
N VAL A 83 -3.91 -32.60 15.08
CA VAL A 83 -4.74 -32.96 13.92
C VAL A 83 -4.53 -34.41 13.55
N LYS A 84 -5.62 -35.10 13.23
CA LYS A 84 -5.64 -36.47 12.72
C LYS A 84 -6.12 -36.50 11.28
N LEU A 85 -5.83 -37.60 10.60
CA LEU A 85 -6.36 -37.81 9.26
C LEU A 85 -7.55 -38.78 9.32
N ILE A 86 -8.59 -38.47 8.57
CA ILE A 86 -9.75 -39.32 8.29
C ILE A 86 -9.57 -39.83 6.85
N GLN A 87 -9.86 -41.12 6.60
CA GLN A 87 -9.90 -41.66 5.26
C GLN A 87 -11.33 -41.90 4.80
N VAL A 88 -11.72 -41.25 3.69
CA VAL A 88 -13.02 -41.49 3.03
C VAL A 88 -12.79 -41.70 1.54
N ASP A 89 -13.38 -42.76 0.95
CA ASP A 89 -13.24 -43.16 -0.46
C ASP A 89 -11.79 -43.33 -0.93
N GLY A 90 -10.89 -43.66 0.05
CA GLY A 90 -9.48 -43.84 -0.18
C GLY A 90 -8.66 -42.53 -0.14
N PHE A 91 -9.25 -41.36 0.04
CA PHE A 91 -8.58 -40.07 0.21
C PHE A 91 -8.42 -39.69 1.67
N ALA A 92 -7.39 -38.92 1.96
CA ALA A 92 -7.15 -38.34 3.29
C ALA A 92 -7.82 -36.97 3.42
N PHE A 93 -8.33 -36.70 4.64
CA PHE A 93 -8.89 -35.43 5.06
C PHE A 93 -8.35 -35.07 6.46
N LYS A 94 -8.28 -33.79 6.80
CA LYS A 94 -7.91 -33.36 8.15
C LYS A 94 -9.12 -33.35 9.05
N ASP A 95 -9.06 -34.00 10.21
CA ASP A 95 -10.03 -33.92 11.31
C ASP A 95 -9.64 -32.69 12.15
N LEU A 96 -10.14 -31.52 11.78
CA LEU A 96 -9.72 -30.25 12.34
C LEU A 96 -10.40 -29.92 13.68
N ASN A 97 -11.58 -30.50 13.92
CA ASN A 97 -12.31 -30.36 15.19
C ASN A 97 -12.16 -31.57 16.13
N GLY A 98 -11.46 -32.62 15.69
CA GLY A 98 -11.14 -33.81 16.51
C GLY A 98 -12.32 -34.71 16.80
N ASN A 99 -13.43 -34.59 16.05
CA ASN A 99 -14.65 -35.37 16.28
C ASN A 99 -14.65 -36.80 15.67
N GLY A 100 -13.68 -37.07 14.77
CA GLY A 100 -13.50 -38.35 14.07
C GLY A 100 -14.51 -38.59 12.94
N VAL A 101 -15.23 -37.56 12.50
CA VAL A 101 -16.20 -37.58 11.39
C VAL A 101 -15.77 -36.55 10.36
N LEU A 102 -15.87 -36.87 9.09
CA LEU A 102 -15.60 -35.88 8.04
C LEU A 102 -16.77 -34.89 7.95
N ASP A 103 -16.55 -33.68 8.44
CA ASP A 103 -17.50 -32.58 8.32
C ASP A 103 -17.42 -31.94 6.94
N VAL A 104 -18.43 -31.17 6.55
CA VAL A 104 -18.49 -30.56 5.20
C VAL A 104 -17.37 -29.56 5.02
N TYR A 105 -17.01 -28.78 6.05
CA TYR A 105 -15.93 -27.79 5.95
C TYR A 105 -14.54 -28.43 5.82
N GLU A 106 -14.35 -29.66 6.24
CA GLU A 106 -13.12 -30.45 6.16
C GLU A 106 -12.98 -31.17 4.81
N ASP A 107 -14.09 -31.35 4.09
CA ASP A 107 -14.12 -32.03 2.81
C ASP A 107 -13.67 -31.10 1.68
N TRP A 108 -12.40 -31.18 1.30
CA TRP A 108 -11.79 -30.38 0.24
C TRP A 108 -12.40 -30.60 -1.17
N ARG A 109 -13.30 -31.57 -1.33
CA ARG A 109 -14.05 -31.79 -2.57
C ARG A 109 -15.27 -30.88 -2.72
N GLN A 110 -15.68 -30.23 -1.62
CA GLN A 110 -16.76 -29.25 -1.61
C GLN A 110 -16.24 -27.87 -2.06
N ASP A 111 -17.11 -27.05 -2.59
CA ASP A 111 -16.74 -25.66 -2.93
C ASP A 111 -16.51 -24.79 -1.67
N ALA A 112 -15.75 -23.71 -1.82
CA ALA A 112 -15.33 -22.86 -0.71
C ALA A 112 -16.50 -22.22 0.04
N ASP A 113 -17.58 -21.78 -0.64
CA ASP A 113 -18.74 -21.17 0.01
C ASP A 113 -19.52 -22.19 0.83
N THR A 114 -19.72 -23.41 0.31
CA THR A 114 -20.33 -24.52 1.05
C THR A 114 -19.54 -24.84 2.31
N ARG A 115 -18.20 -24.90 2.24
CA ARG A 115 -17.32 -25.13 3.41
C ARG A 115 -17.40 -24.00 4.41
N ALA A 116 -17.35 -22.74 3.95
CA ALA A 116 -17.40 -21.55 4.82
C ALA A 116 -18.75 -21.46 5.57
N ARG A 117 -19.86 -21.74 4.90
CA ARG A 117 -21.20 -21.75 5.52
C ARG A 117 -21.38 -22.89 6.52
N ASP A 118 -20.85 -24.07 6.23
CA ASP A 118 -20.90 -25.18 7.17
C ASP A 118 -20.13 -24.86 8.45
N LEU A 119 -18.90 -24.36 8.32
CA LEU A 119 -18.12 -23.98 9.49
C LEU A 119 -18.78 -22.86 10.29
N ALA A 120 -19.23 -21.78 9.64
CA ALA A 120 -19.94 -20.69 10.29
C ALA A 120 -21.23 -21.17 10.98
N GLY A 121 -21.96 -22.13 10.38
CA GLY A 121 -23.15 -22.75 10.96
C GLY A 121 -22.88 -23.56 12.23
N ASN A 122 -21.67 -24.09 12.39
CA ASN A 122 -21.25 -24.87 13.55
C ASN A 122 -20.79 -24.03 14.75
N MET A 123 -20.51 -22.71 14.52
CA MET A 123 -20.00 -21.79 15.52
C MET A 123 -21.11 -21.05 16.27
N SER A 124 -20.86 -20.79 17.55
CA SER A 124 -21.65 -19.84 18.36
C SER A 124 -21.22 -18.39 18.05
N GLY A 125 -22.08 -17.42 18.41
CA GLY A 125 -21.74 -16.02 18.23
C GLY A 125 -20.50 -15.57 19.01
N GLU A 126 -20.27 -16.14 20.18
CA GLU A 126 -19.07 -15.89 21.01
C GLU A 126 -17.79 -16.47 20.39
N GLU A 127 -17.89 -17.57 19.63
CA GLU A 127 -16.76 -18.13 18.86
C GLU A 127 -16.50 -17.37 17.55
N ILE A 128 -17.51 -16.72 16.99
CA ILE A 128 -17.38 -15.91 15.77
C ILE A 128 -16.82 -14.52 16.06
N ALA A 129 -17.24 -13.88 17.15
CA ALA A 129 -16.88 -12.49 17.45
C ALA A 129 -15.34 -12.23 17.42
N PRO A 130 -14.47 -13.12 17.91
CA PRO A 130 -13.02 -12.99 17.78
C PRO A 130 -12.51 -12.92 16.34
N LEU A 131 -13.18 -13.56 15.38
CA LEU A 131 -12.82 -13.47 13.96
C LEU A 131 -13.05 -12.07 13.41
N GLY A 132 -13.91 -11.27 14.04
CA GLY A 132 -14.17 -9.86 13.73
C GLY A 132 -13.02 -8.92 14.08
N THR A 133 -11.86 -9.42 14.55
CA THR A 133 -10.66 -8.63 14.83
C THR A 133 -9.55 -8.93 13.83
N HIS A 134 -8.77 -7.90 13.45
CA HIS A 134 -7.60 -8.02 12.59
C HIS A 134 -6.43 -7.28 13.25
N GLY A 135 -5.63 -8.03 13.99
CA GLY A 135 -4.55 -7.47 14.79
C GLY A 135 -3.29 -7.15 13.99
N GLY A 136 -2.20 -6.98 14.73
CA GLY A 136 -0.84 -6.90 14.18
C GLY A 136 -0.06 -8.12 14.63
N TRP A 137 0.56 -8.83 13.70
CA TRP A 137 1.49 -9.89 14.02
C TRP A 137 2.86 -9.32 14.38
N SER A 138 3.51 -9.95 15.36
CA SER A 138 4.91 -9.67 15.61
C SER A 138 5.75 -9.94 14.36
N TYR A 139 6.88 -9.27 14.27
CA TYR A 139 7.80 -9.43 13.14
C TYR A 139 8.16 -10.88 12.90
N PHE A 140 8.52 -11.23 11.65
CA PHE A 140 9.18 -12.46 11.31
C PHE A 140 10.35 -12.70 12.26
N GLY A 141 10.08 -13.48 13.31
CA GLY A 141 11.05 -13.85 14.32
C GLY A 141 11.31 -15.35 14.24
N ASN A 142 12.23 -15.83 15.05
CA ASN A 142 12.52 -17.27 15.11
C ASN A 142 11.46 -18.08 15.91
N LYS A 143 10.46 -17.42 16.45
CA LYS A 143 9.39 -18.03 17.28
C LYS A 143 8.17 -17.13 17.36
N VAL A 144 7.04 -17.75 17.68
CA VAL A 144 5.79 -17.05 18.02
C VAL A 144 5.98 -16.24 19.31
N SER A 145 5.56 -14.98 19.33
CA SER A 145 5.59 -14.12 20.51
C SER A 145 4.53 -14.56 21.55
N ASP A 146 4.70 -14.13 22.79
CA ASP A 146 3.70 -14.42 23.83
C ASP A 146 2.39 -13.65 23.55
N GLU A 147 2.47 -12.47 22.92
CA GLU A 147 1.32 -11.66 22.51
C GLU A 147 0.54 -12.33 21.37
N ASP A 148 1.22 -12.77 20.31
CA ASP A 148 0.60 -13.53 19.23
C ASP A 148 -0.07 -14.80 19.73
N LEU A 149 0.61 -15.52 20.63
CA LEU A 149 0.09 -16.75 21.23
C LEU A 149 -1.20 -16.48 22.04
N GLU A 150 -1.24 -15.41 22.82
CA GLU A 150 -2.43 -15.02 23.58
C GLU A 150 -3.59 -14.65 22.66
N TYR A 151 -3.32 -13.85 21.62
CA TYR A 151 -4.32 -13.44 20.63
C TYR A 151 -4.92 -14.65 19.89
N ILE A 152 -4.08 -15.60 19.45
CA ILE A 152 -4.54 -16.84 18.81
C ILE A 152 -5.39 -17.69 19.76
N LYS A 153 -4.98 -17.84 21.04
CA LYS A 153 -5.72 -18.60 22.04
C LYS A 153 -7.09 -18.02 22.37
N LYS A 154 -7.23 -16.71 22.28
CA LYS A 154 -8.52 -16.02 22.44
C LYS A 154 -9.42 -16.12 21.20
N GLY A 155 -8.94 -16.65 20.10
CA GLY A 155 -9.71 -16.85 18.86
C GLY A 155 -9.35 -15.90 17.71
N GLY A 156 -8.42 -14.97 17.90
CA GLY A 156 -7.92 -14.11 16.82
C GLY A 156 -7.24 -14.94 15.75
N ARG A 157 -7.49 -14.63 14.47
CA ARG A 157 -7.01 -15.43 13.32
C ARG A 157 -6.41 -14.61 12.19
N ASP A 158 -6.52 -13.30 12.24
CA ASP A 158 -6.09 -12.43 11.15
C ASP A 158 -5.24 -11.28 11.69
N GLY A 159 -4.22 -10.90 10.94
CA GLY A 159 -3.37 -9.80 11.33
C GLY A 159 -2.39 -9.39 10.24
N VAL A 160 -1.96 -8.13 10.32
CA VAL A 160 -0.95 -7.55 9.42
C VAL A 160 0.44 -7.78 9.99
N THR A 161 1.37 -8.20 9.13
CA THR A 161 2.79 -8.10 9.42
C THR A 161 3.35 -6.83 8.79
N ARG A 162 4.06 -6.04 9.59
CA ARG A 162 4.68 -4.78 9.13
C ARG A 162 6.14 -4.96 8.71
N SER A 163 6.72 -6.12 8.96
CA SER A 163 8.02 -6.47 8.38
C SER A 163 7.76 -7.12 7.04
N SER A 164 8.11 -6.43 6.04
CA SER A 164 8.15 -6.96 4.71
C SER A 164 9.17 -8.06 4.59
N THR A 165 8.93 -8.80 3.57
CA THR A 165 9.92 -9.66 2.98
C THR A 165 10.98 -8.77 2.31
N TYR A 166 12.09 -8.55 2.96
CA TYR A 166 13.27 -7.95 2.33
C TYR A 166 14.21 -9.06 1.84
N GLU A 167 15.05 -8.74 0.90
CA GLU A 167 16.05 -9.69 0.40
C GLU A 167 16.88 -10.27 1.56
N GLY A 168 16.90 -11.60 1.66
CA GLY A 168 17.59 -12.33 2.73
C GLY A 168 16.73 -12.67 3.95
N SER A 169 15.47 -12.21 4.05
CA SER A 169 14.55 -12.55 5.13
C SER A 169 13.77 -13.86 4.90
N THR A 170 13.78 -14.40 3.69
CA THR A 170 12.90 -15.49 3.24
C THR A 170 12.88 -16.70 4.17
N VAL A 171 14.05 -17.19 4.60
CA VAL A 171 14.12 -18.37 5.51
C VAL A 171 13.48 -18.05 6.87
N MET A 172 13.69 -16.85 7.38
CA MET A 172 13.10 -16.41 8.65
C MET A 172 11.58 -16.29 8.53
N ALA A 173 11.09 -15.74 7.42
CA ALA A 173 9.65 -15.64 7.12
C ALA A 173 8.98 -17.02 7.11
N VAL A 174 9.55 -17.99 6.37
CA VAL A 174 9.04 -19.37 6.33
C VAL A 174 9.00 -20.02 7.72
N THR A 175 10.09 -19.88 8.47
CA THR A 175 10.19 -20.47 9.81
C THR A 175 9.11 -19.90 10.74
N TRP A 176 8.94 -18.58 10.72
CA TRP A 176 7.94 -17.90 11.52
C TRP A 176 6.51 -18.26 11.08
N THR A 177 6.20 -18.18 9.80
CA THR A 177 4.88 -18.51 9.24
C THR A 177 4.44 -19.92 9.60
N ASN A 178 5.31 -20.92 9.39
CA ASN A 178 5.00 -22.30 9.71
C ASN A 178 4.77 -22.50 11.24
N ALA A 179 5.55 -21.81 12.09
CA ALA A 179 5.36 -21.84 13.54
C ALA A 179 4.02 -21.21 13.95
N MET A 180 3.63 -20.08 13.37
CA MET A 180 2.36 -19.40 13.62
C MET A 180 1.17 -20.28 13.21
N GLN A 181 1.21 -20.86 12.01
CA GLN A 181 0.17 -21.76 11.52
C GLN A 181 0.03 -23.03 12.38
N ALA A 182 1.16 -23.60 12.85
CA ALA A 182 1.13 -24.75 13.75
C ALA A 182 0.44 -24.47 15.08
N VAL A 183 0.62 -23.26 15.64
CA VAL A 183 -0.09 -22.83 16.84
C VAL A 183 -1.58 -22.70 16.57
N ALA A 184 -1.97 -22.01 15.48
CA ALA A 184 -3.38 -21.80 15.14
C ALA A 184 -4.12 -23.12 14.85
N GLU A 185 -3.46 -24.07 14.20
CA GLU A 185 -4.02 -25.39 13.90
C GLU A 185 -4.28 -26.22 15.19
N GLY A 186 -3.45 -26.03 16.24
CA GLY A 186 -3.59 -26.71 17.52
C GLY A 186 -4.47 -26.01 18.55
N GLU A 187 -4.82 -24.73 18.32
CA GLU A 187 -5.58 -23.93 19.28
C GLU A 187 -7.00 -23.64 18.76
N GLY A 188 -7.99 -23.82 19.65
CA GLY A 188 -9.40 -23.65 19.34
C GLY A 188 -10.09 -24.92 18.84
N ASN A 189 -11.37 -24.78 18.45
CA ASN A 189 -12.24 -25.91 18.20
C ASN A 189 -12.30 -26.40 16.74
N TYR A 190 -11.76 -25.64 15.80
CA TYR A 190 -12.05 -25.84 14.36
C TYR A 190 -10.81 -25.81 13.46
N GLY A 191 -9.60 -25.69 14.03
CA GLY A 191 -8.35 -25.64 13.26
C GLY A 191 -8.29 -24.50 12.21
N ILE A 192 -8.93 -23.36 12.50
CA ILE A 192 -8.98 -22.21 11.57
C ILE A 192 -7.57 -21.64 11.37
N PRO A 193 -7.05 -21.62 10.12
CA PRO A 193 -5.73 -21.12 9.82
C PRO A 193 -5.66 -19.59 9.93
N LEU A 194 -4.44 -19.08 10.13
CA LEU A 194 -4.21 -17.64 10.16
C LEU A 194 -4.22 -17.03 8.75
N THR A 195 -4.74 -15.79 8.64
CA THR A 195 -4.41 -14.89 7.56
C THR A 195 -3.22 -14.04 7.97
N ILE A 196 -2.18 -14.05 7.13
CA ILE A 196 -1.05 -13.13 7.22
C ILE A 196 -1.23 -12.11 6.12
N SER A 197 -1.51 -10.87 6.51
CA SER A 197 -1.67 -9.75 5.60
C SER A 197 -0.45 -8.84 5.60
N VAL A 198 -0.29 -8.07 4.54
CA VAL A 198 0.72 -7.00 4.41
C VAL A 198 0.07 -5.74 3.85
N ASP A 199 0.60 -4.57 4.20
CA ASP A 199 0.23 -3.32 3.56
C ASP A 199 0.72 -3.31 2.10
N PRO A 200 0.04 -2.56 1.21
CA PRO A 200 0.29 -2.68 -0.22
C PRO A 200 1.69 -2.19 -0.59
N HIS A 201 2.52 -3.09 -0.98
CA HIS A 201 3.75 -2.86 -1.72
C HIS A 201 4.11 -4.14 -2.47
N ASN A 202 4.80 -3.99 -3.55
CA ASN A 202 5.25 -5.13 -4.34
C ASN A 202 6.61 -5.60 -3.83
N ILE A 203 6.92 -6.89 -4.01
CA ILE A 203 8.27 -7.40 -3.79
C ILE A 203 9.10 -7.30 -5.08
N SER A 204 10.42 -7.49 -4.95
CA SER A 204 11.37 -7.63 -6.07
C SER A 204 11.44 -6.49 -7.07
N ASN A 205 11.57 -5.26 -6.60
CA ASN A 205 11.83 -4.07 -7.42
C ASN A 205 10.74 -3.72 -8.47
N THR A 206 9.54 -4.29 -8.40
CA THR A 206 8.45 -3.87 -9.28
C THR A 206 8.00 -2.45 -8.94
N ILE A 207 7.48 -1.75 -9.93
CA ILE A 207 6.91 -0.41 -9.74
C ILE A 207 5.59 -0.48 -8.98
N ASP A 208 5.30 0.56 -8.20
CA ASP A 208 4.04 0.74 -7.50
C ASP A 208 2.97 1.43 -8.33
N GLN A 209 1.83 1.73 -7.71
CA GLN A 209 0.62 2.19 -8.36
C GLN A 209 0.84 3.40 -9.29
N LEU A 210 1.49 4.48 -8.83
CA LEU A 210 1.76 5.64 -9.69
C LEU A 210 2.70 5.32 -10.85
N GLY A 211 3.77 4.55 -10.59
CA GLY A 211 4.69 4.08 -11.62
C GLY A 211 3.99 3.18 -12.62
N LEU A 212 3.12 2.28 -12.15
CA LEU A 212 2.31 1.43 -13.01
C LEU A 212 1.31 2.25 -13.83
N ALA A 213 0.66 3.23 -13.23
CA ALA A 213 -0.24 4.13 -13.95
C ALA A 213 0.47 4.95 -15.02
N ALA A 214 1.74 5.31 -14.81
CA ALA A 214 2.55 5.96 -15.83
C ALA A 214 2.79 5.07 -17.06
N THR A 215 2.69 3.76 -16.95
CA THR A 215 2.77 2.85 -18.11
C THR A 215 1.47 2.81 -18.91
N MET A 216 0.32 3.09 -18.29
CA MET A 216 -1.03 2.90 -18.84
C MET A 216 -1.22 1.52 -19.49
N ASN A 217 -0.64 0.48 -18.87
CA ASN A 217 -0.57 -0.88 -19.41
C ASN A 217 -1.26 -1.88 -18.47
N THR A 218 -2.48 -2.28 -18.83
CA THR A 218 -3.28 -3.23 -18.04
C THR A 218 -2.72 -4.65 -18.08
N GLU A 219 -2.05 -5.06 -19.16
CA GLU A 219 -1.38 -6.36 -19.23
C GLU A 219 -0.23 -6.43 -18.22
N LEU A 220 0.59 -5.37 -18.14
CA LEU A 220 1.64 -5.26 -17.15
C LEU A 220 1.09 -5.23 -15.72
N ALA A 221 -0.04 -4.55 -15.49
CA ALA A 221 -0.71 -4.54 -14.19
C ALA A 221 -1.09 -5.96 -13.75
N HIS A 222 -1.65 -6.75 -14.66
CA HIS A 222 -1.99 -8.14 -14.40
C HIS A 222 -0.74 -8.98 -14.11
N GLU A 223 0.32 -8.85 -14.90
CA GLU A 223 1.59 -9.57 -14.70
C GLU A 223 2.24 -9.23 -13.34
N ILE A 224 2.21 -7.94 -12.93
CA ILE A 224 2.69 -7.52 -11.59
C ILE A 224 1.83 -8.17 -10.50
N GLY A 225 0.51 -8.25 -10.67
CA GLY A 225 -0.38 -8.95 -9.75
C GLY A 225 0.00 -10.41 -9.58
N VAL A 226 0.23 -11.13 -10.68
CA VAL A 226 0.65 -12.55 -10.67
C VAL A 226 2.00 -12.72 -9.97
N GLU A 227 2.99 -11.90 -10.29
CA GLU A 227 4.32 -11.99 -9.67
C GLU A 227 4.26 -11.65 -8.16
N THR A 228 3.47 -10.65 -7.78
CA THR A 228 3.25 -10.30 -6.38
C THR A 228 2.62 -11.47 -5.61
N ALA A 229 1.59 -12.11 -6.15
CA ALA A 229 0.97 -13.29 -5.54
C ALA A 229 1.96 -14.43 -5.34
N LYS A 230 2.72 -14.75 -6.37
CA LYS A 230 3.73 -15.79 -6.38
C LYS A 230 4.78 -15.59 -5.28
N GLU A 231 5.34 -14.39 -5.15
CA GLU A 231 6.34 -14.07 -4.13
C GLU A 231 5.74 -14.05 -2.71
N TYR A 232 4.54 -13.50 -2.54
CA TYR A 232 3.86 -13.48 -1.24
C TYR A 232 3.45 -14.87 -0.78
N ARG A 233 2.88 -15.69 -1.65
CA ARG A 233 2.54 -17.08 -1.30
C ARG A 233 3.76 -17.88 -0.89
N ALA A 234 4.91 -17.64 -1.52
CA ALA A 234 6.16 -18.32 -1.19
C ALA A 234 6.61 -18.07 0.26
N VAL A 235 6.21 -16.96 0.88
CA VAL A 235 6.52 -16.64 2.29
C VAL A 235 5.30 -16.72 3.22
N GLY A 236 4.15 -17.21 2.71
CA GLY A 236 2.95 -17.49 3.48
C GLY A 236 1.99 -16.32 3.69
N VAL A 237 2.21 -15.20 2.99
CA VAL A 237 1.25 -14.11 2.94
C VAL A 237 0.08 -14.50 2.04
N THR A 238 -1.15 -14.27 2.49
CA THR A 238 -2.38 -14.68 1.81
C THR A 238 -3.35 -13.55 1.54
N MET A 239 -3.07 -12.36 2.09
CA MET A 239 -3.92 -11.18 1.97
C MET A 239 -3.06 -9.95 1.72
N LEU A 240 -3.38 -9.19 0.68
CA LEU A 240 -2.81 -7.87 0.44
C LEU A 240 -3.82 -6.80 0.88
N LEU A 241 -3.45 -5.92 1.81
CA LEU A 241 -4.23 -4.74 2.20
C LEU A 241 -4.16 -3.67 1.12
N GLY A 242 -4.59 -4.02 -0.06
CA GLY A 242 -4.51 -3.24 -1.28
C GLY A 242 -5.12 -3.98 -2.48
N PRO A 243 -5.06 -3.35 -3.67
CA PRO A 243 -4.45 -2.06 -3.96
C PRO A 243 -5.27 -0.88 -3.43
N GLN A 244 -4.61 0.30 -3.26
CA GLN A 244 -5.30 1.55 -3.05
C GLN A 244 -5.82 2.05 -4.40
N ILE A 245 -7.14 2.13 -4.53
CA ILE A 245 -7.82 2.50 -5.77
C ILE A 245 -8.62 3.81 -5.65
N ASP A 246 -8.31 4.60 -4.60
CA ASP A 246 -8.80 5.97 -4.49
C ASP A 246 -8.40 6.80 -5.71
N LEU A 247 -9.25 7.71 -6.15
CA LEU A 247 -8.88 8.66 -7.20
C LEU A 247 -8.03 9.80 -6.64
N ILE A 248 -6.98 10.19 -7.34
CA ILE A 248 -6.22 11.41 -7.05
C ILE A 248 -7.00 12.60 -7.61
N SER A 249 -8.23 12.81 -7.14
CA SER A 249 -9.12 13.84 -7.68
C SER A 249 -8.70 15.27 -7.34
N THR A 250 -7.76 15.43 -6.40
CA THR A 250 -7.07 16.70 -6.16
C THR A 250 -5.55 16.49 -6.18
N PRO A 251 -4.77 17.39 -6.79
CA PRO A 251 -3.30 17.26 -6.85
C PRO A 251 -2.61 17.34 -5.48
N VAL A 252 -3.33 17.77 -4.44
CA VAL A 252 -2.84 17.84 -3.05
C VAL A 252 -3.35 16.69 -2.18
N PHE A 253 -3.96 15.66 -2.74
CA PHE A 253 -4.37 14.48 -1.99
C PHE A 253 -3.16 13.86 -1.29
N ASN A 254 -3.18 13.85 0.05
CA ASN A 254 -2.03 13.46 0.87
C ASN A 254 -1.57 12.00 0.69
N ARG A 255 -2.45 11.11 0.20
CA ARG A 255 -2.16 9.70 -0.11
C ARG A 255 -2.07 9.40 -1.60
N GLY A 256 -1.86 10.42 -2.43
CA GLY A 256 -1.74 10.28 -3.89
C GLY A 256 -0.57 9.41 -4.33
N ASN A 257 0.45 9.25 -3.48
CA ASN A 257 1.61 8.40 -3.74
C ASN A 257 1.29 6.90 -3.85
N ALA A 258 0.21 6.44 -3.22
CA ALA A 258 -0.18 5.03 -3.19
C ALA A 258 -1.40 4.71 -4.08
N ALA A 259 -1.94 5.69 -4.81
CA ALA A 259 -3.05 5.53 -5.74
C ALA A 259 -2.57 5.45 -7.20
N TYR A 260 -3.42 5.01 -8.12
CA TYR A 260 -3.04 4.89 -9.53
C TYR A 260 -3.06 6.23 -10.27
N SER A 261 -4.20 6.92 -10.29
CA SER A 261 -4.41 8.04 -11.18
C SER A 261 -5.54 8.94 -10.70
N GLU A 262 -5.62 10.14 -11.27
CA GLU A 262 -6.82 10.96 -11.20
C GLU A 262 -7.92 10.45 -12.14
N ASP A 263 -7.56 9.77 -13.24
CA ASP A 263 -8.54 9.32 -14.23
C ASP A 263 -9.28 8.06 -13.76
N PRO A 264 -10.63 8.11 -13.66
CA PRO A 264 -11.40 6.98 -13.14
C PRO A 264 -11.40 5.76 -14.05
N ALA A 265 -11.24 5.92 -15.37
CA ALA A 265 -11.18 4.79 -16.30
C ALA A 265 -9.83 4.07 -16.18
N LEU A 266 -8.72 4.81 -16.12
CA LEU A 266 -7.40 4.23 -15.93
C LEU A 266 -7.29 3.54 -14.58
N SER A 267 -7.75 4.18 -13.49
CA SER A 267 -7.75 3.59 -12.14
C SER A 267 -8.60 2.32 -12.08
N ARG A 268 -9.78 2.30 -12.71
CA ARG A 268 -10.64 1.12 -12.87
C ARG A 268 -9.91 -0.04 -13.55
N ASP A 269 -9.30 0.22 -14.71
CA ASP A 269 -8.72 -0.81 -15.57
C ASP A 269 -7.46 -1.42 -14.95
N LEU A 270 -6.59 -0.58 -14.37
CA LEU A 270 -5.39 -1.04 -13.69
C LEU A 270 -5.73 -1.81 -12.40
N ALA A 271 -6.69 -1.32 -11.61
CA ALA A 271 -7.15 -2.01 -10.41
C ALA A 271 -7.73 -3.39 -10.76
N ALA A 272 -8.61 -3.46 -11.75
CA ALA A 272 -9.20 -4.73 -12.19
C ALA A 272 -8.12 -5.72 -12.65
N ALA A 273 -7.17 -5.27 -13.47
CA ALA A 273 -6.11 -6.12 -13.99
C ALA A 273 -5.17 -6.62 -12.90
N PHE A 274 -4.71 -5.74 -12.00
CA PHE A 274 -3.83 -6.10 -10.89
C PHE A 274 -4.50 -7.10 -9.93
N ILE A 275 -5.75 -6.81 -9.52
CA ILE A 275 -6.51 -7.68 -8.61
C ILE A 275 -6.77 -9.05 -9.26
N ASP A 276 -7.09 -9.08 -10.53
CA ASP A 276 -7.31 -10.32 -11.28
C ASP A 276 -6.05 -11.20 -11.30
N GLY A 277 -4.89 -10.61 -11.61
CA GLY A 277 -3.60 -11.30 -11.57
C GLY A 277 -3.24 -11.80 -10.16
N LEU A 278 -3.44 -10.96 -9.14
CA LEU A 278 -3.12 -11.29 -7.74
C LEU A 278 -3.95 -12.47 -7.21
N GLN A 279 -5.23 -12.56 -7.62
CA GLN A 279 -6.19 -13.52 -7.09
C GLN A 279 -6.29 -14.82 -7.89
N SER A 280 -5.76 -14.86 -9.11
CA SER A 280 -5.94 -16.00 -9.99
C SER A 280 -4.79 -17.02 -9.89
N THR A 281 -5.15 -18.29 -9.84
CA THR A 281 -4.22 -19.42 -10.02
C THR A 281 -4.24 -19.88 -11.47
N TYR A 282 -3.10 -20.22 -12.03
CA TYR A 282 -2.94 -20.64 -13.42
C TYR A 282 -2.41 -22.06 -13.52
N ASP A 283 -2.90 -22.82 -14.53
CA ASP A 283 -2.28 -24.12 -14.86
C ASP A 283 -0.96 -23.93 -15.62
N ALA A 284 -0.23 -25.03 -15.81
CA ALA A 284 1.05 -25.02 -16.53
C ALA A 284 0.95 -24.56 -18.01
N SER A 285 -0.26 -24.42 -18.54
CA SER A 285 -0.55 -23.91 -19.89
C SER A 285 -0.96 -22.44 -19.87
N GLY A 286 -1.01 -21.81 -18.70
CA GLY A 286 -1.43 -20.43 -18.49
C GLY A 286 -2.96 -20.22 -18.52
N ASN A 287 -3.76 -21.29 -18.35
CA ASN A 287 -5.19 -21.12 -18.23
C ASN A 287 -5.57 -20.69 -16.81
N ASP A 288 -6.38 -19.65 -16.70
CA ASP A 288 -6.97 -19.21 -15.43
C ASP A 288 -7.84 -20.33 -14.83
N LEU A 289 -7.53 -20.71 -13.59
CA LEU A 289 -8.30 -21.68 -12.78
C LEU A 289 -9.25 -21.01 -11.80
N GLY A 290 -9.10 -19.70 -11.59
CA GLY A 290 -9.75 -18.95 -10.53
C GLY A 290 -8.97 -19.03 -9.23
N TRP A 291 -9.68 -19.02 -8.12
CA TRP A 291 -9.08 -19.15 -6.78
C TRP A 291 -8.33 -20.47 -6.60
N GLY A 292 -7.21 -20.43 -5.88
CA GLY A 292 -6.40 -21.60 -5.60
C GLY A 292 -5.20 -21.34 -4.73
N GLU A 293 -4.26 -22.30 -4.68
CA GLU A 293 -3.10 -22.27 -3.79
C GLU A 293 -2.10 -21.13 -4.10
N ASP A 294 -2.07 -20.61 -5.32
CA ASP A 294 -1.21 -19.47 -5.70
C ASP A 294 -1.87 -18.12 -5.46
N SER A 295 -3.16 -18.10 -5.12
CA SER A 295 -3.92 -16.86 -4.93
C SER A 295 -3.55 -16.12 -3.66
N VAL A 296 -3.46 -14.78 -3.76
CA VAL A 296 -3.50 -13.82 -2.63
C VAL A 296 -4.76 -13.01 -2.79
N PHE A 297 -5.62 -12.92 -1.78
CA PHE A 297 -6.80 -12.11 -1.94
C PHE A 297 -6.54 -10.64 -1.66
N ALA A 298 -7.10 -9.78 -2.52
CA ALA A 298 -6.97 -8.35 -2.45
C ALA A 298 -7.98 -7.74 -1.49
N VAL A 299 -7.59 -6.64 -0.86
CA VAL A 299 -8.47 -5.73 -0.13
C VAL A 299 -8.45 -4.39 -0.83
N ALA A 300 -9.39 -4.17 -1.75
CA ALA A 300 -9.48 -2.89 -2.46
C ALA A 300 -9.84 -1.76 -1.48
N LYS A 301 -9.08 -0.64 -1.50
CA LYS A 301 -9.21 0.43 -0.51
C LYS A 301 -9.03 1.82 -1.13
N HIS A 302 -9.51 2.90 -0.50
CA HIS A 302 -10.37 2.93 0.69
C HIS A 302 -11.80 3.30 0.28
N TYR A 303 -12.74 2.43 0.50
CA TYR A 303 -14.12 2.63 0.09
C TYR A 303 -14.82 3.68 0.96
N VAL A 304 -15.23 4.85 0.50
CA VAL A 304 -15.07 5.48 -0.80
C VAL A 304 -14.93 7.00 -0.60
N GLY A 305 -14.11 7.62 -1.47
CA GLY A 305 -14.04 9.07 -1.60
C GLY A 305 -12.91 9.74 -0.80
N ALA A 306 -11.91 9.00 -0.31
CA ALA A 306 -10.78 9.56 0.40
C ALA A 306 -10.00 10.61 -0.41
N GLY A 307 -9.95 10.47 -1.75
CA GLY A 307 -9.26 11.41 -2.63
C GLY A 307 -9.85 12.81 -2.68
N SER A 308 -11.08 13.02 -2.22
CA SER A 308 -11.76 14.33 -2.19
C SER A 308 -11.66 15.04 -0.83
N SER A 309 -10.56 14.83 -0.10
CA SER A 309 -10.32 15.49 1.18
C SER A 309 -10.31 17.01 1.05
N GLU A 310 -11.00 17.73 1.94
CA GLU A 310 -11.08 19.19 1.87
C GLU A 310 -9.71 19.85 1.98
N GLY A 311 -9.24 20.44 0.87
CA GLY A 311 -7.96 21.15 0.81
C GLY A 311 -6.74 20.24 1.06
N GLY A 312 -6.79 18.96 0.71
CA GLY A 312 -5.69 18.03 0.86
C GLY A 312 -5.37 17.64 2.31
N ARG A 313 -6.29 17.83 3.24
CA ARG A 313 -6.10 17.47 4.65
C ARG A 313 -6.09 15.95 4.82
N ASN A 314 -5.41 15.52 5.87
CA ASN A 314 -5.30 14.11 6.21
C ASN A 314 -6.53 13.64 7.01
N ASP A 315 -7.22 12.62 6.53
CA ASP A 315 -8.40 12.04 7.17
C ASP A 315 -8.10 11.20 8.45
N HIS A 316 -6.81 11.01 8.77
CA HIS A 316 -6.38 10.45 10.06
C HIS A 316 -6.40 11.50 11.19
N ASP A 317 -6.55 12.77 10.87
CA ASP A 317 -6.57 13.86 11.82
C ASP A 317 -7.99 14.41 11.96
N TRP A 318 -8.34 14.87 13.18
CA TRP A 318 -9.66 15.45 13.45
C TRP A 318 -10.07 16.51 12.43
N GLU A 319 -9.14 17.34 12.07
CA GLU A 319 -9.35 18.47 11.18
C GLU A 319 -9.51 18.07 9.71
N GLY A 320 -9.01 16.88 9.36
CA GLY A 320 -9.09 16.32 8.03
C GLY A 320 -10.24 15.32 7.82
N LYS A 321 -11.10 15.14 8.82
CA LYS A 321 -12.14 14.08 8.85
C LYS A 321 -13.20 14.14 7.74
N TYR A 322 -13.20 15.17 6.88
CA TYR A 322 -14.22 15.33 5.86
C TYR A 322 -13.67 15.19 4.44
N SER A 323 -14.38 14.39 3.65
CA SER A 323 -14.33 14.47 2.19
C SER A 323 -15.48 15.35 1.69
N VAL A 324 -15.23 16.23 0.72
CA VAL A 324 -16.17 17.21 0.21
C VAL A 324 -16.40 17.05 -1.29
N TYR A 325 -17.58 17.43 -1.76
CA TYR A 325 -17.98 17.18 -3.15
C TYR A 325 -18.54 18.44 -3.80
N PRO A 326 -17.74 19.53 -3.91
CA PRO A 326 -18.19 20.80 -4.48
C PRO A 326 -18.58 20.68 -5.96
N GLY A 327 -18.02 19.71 -6.68
CA GLY A 327 -18.36 19.39 -8.07
C GLY A 327 -19.51 18.40 -8.23
N ASN A 328 -20.09 17.89 -7.14
CA ASN A 328 -21.10 16.83 -7.13
C ASN A 328 -20.64 15.53 -7.80
N ALA A 329 -19.35 15.19 -7.72
CA ALA A 329 -18.75 14.06 -8.39
C ALA A 329 -18.52 12.83 -7.49
N PHE A 330 -19.25 12.68 -6.38
CA PHE A 330 -19.18 11.50 -5.50
C PHE A 330 -19.23 10.18 -6.28
N ASN A 331 -20.13 10.08 -7.26
CA ASN A 331 -20.29 8.86 -8.06
C ASN A 331 -19.04 8.52 -8.89
N THR A 332 -18.20 9.48 -9.21
CA THR A 332 -16.94 9.25 -9.93
C THR A 332 -15.99 8.37 -9.11
N HIS A 333 -15.97 8.57 -7.79
CA HIS A 333 -15.14 7.79 -6.86
C HIS A 333 -15.60 6.33 -6.69
N LEU A 334 -16.83 6.00 -7.08
CA LEU A 334 -17.34 4.63 -7.08
C LEU A 334 -16.82 3.80 -8.26
N ILE A 335 -16.36 4.44 -9.35
CA ILE A 335 -16.02 3.75 -10.62
C ILE A 335 -14.91 2.70 -10.43
N PRO A 336 -13.76 2.99 -9.78
CA PRO A 336 -12.72 1.97 -9.59
C PRO A 336 -13.20 0.75 -8.80
N PHE A 337 -14.16 0.93 -7.89
CA PHE A 337 -14.75 -0.16 -7.13
C PHE A 337 -15.78 -0.93 -7.94
N PHE A 338 -16.83 -0.26 -8.43
CA PHE A 338 -18.02 -0.90 -9.00
C PHE A 338 -17.77 -1.49 -10.39
N ASP A 339 -17.05 -0.76 -11.23
CA ASP A 339 -16.75 -1.20 -12.60
C ASP A 339 -15.38 -1.89 -12.69
N GLY A 340 -14.49 -1.71 -11.68
CA GLY A 340 -13.18 -2.32 -11.60
C GLY A 340 -13.14 -3.50 -10.64
N ALA A 341 -12.92 -3.24 -9.34
CA ALA A 341 -12.69 -4.26 -8.33
C ALA A 341 -13.83 -5.27 -8.16
N PHE A 342 -15.09 -4.91 -8.47
CA PHE A 342 -16.24 -5.82 -8.41
C PHE A 342 -16.59 -6.45 -9.77
N ASN A 343 -15.78 -6.20 -10.80
CA ASN A 343 -16.04 -6.70 -12.15
C ASN A 343 -14.75 -7.17 -12.83
N LEU A 344 -14.03 -8.09 -12.19
CA LEU A 344 -12.79 -8.64 -12.71
C LEU A 344 -13.02 -9.48 -13.97
N PRO A 345 -12.09 -9.44 -14.96
CA PRO A 345 -12.25 -10.19 -16.21
C PRO A 345 -12.09 -11.71 -16.02
N GLY A 346 -11.27 -12.14 -15.08
CA GLY A 346 -10.96 -13.54 -14.81
C GLY A 346 -12.07 -14.30 -14.06
N LYS A 347 -11.75 -15.49 -13.57
CA LYS A 347 -12.71 -16.37 -12.91
C LYS A 347 -13.03 -16.00 -11.48
N THR A 348 -12.20 -15.22 -10.81
CA THR A 348 -12.44 -14.76 -9.43
C THR A 348 -13.55 -13.72 -9.33
N LYS A 349 -13.83 -12.99 -10.40
CA LYS A 349 -14.96 -12.08 -10.64
C LYS A 349 -14.98 -10.79 -9.83
N ALA A 350 -14.56 -10.81 -8.57
CA ALA A 350 -14.53 -9.63 -7.71
C ALA A 350 -13.36 -9.70 -6.73
N THR A 351 -12.97 -8.54 -6.20
CA THR A 351 -12.01 -8.48 -5.11
C THR A 351 -12.47 -9.29 -3.91
N GLY A 352 -11.56 -9.98 -3.25
CA GLY A 352 -11.86 -10.83 -2.08
C GLY A 352 -12.36 -10.04 -0.88
N ALA A 353 -11.92 -8.79 -0.74
CA ALA A 353 -12.33 -7.89 0.32
C ALA A 353 -12.30 -6.43 -0.10
N ILE A 354 -12.96 -5.57 0.68
CA ILE A 354 -12.81 -4.11 0.66
C ILE A 354 -12.48 -3.60 2.04
N MET A 355 -11.80 -2.44 2.07
CA MET A 355 -11.57 -1.67 3.29
C MET A 355 -12.29 -0.32 3.18
N THR A 356 -13.06 0.05 4.23
CA THR A 356 -13.73 1.35 4.29
C THR A 356 -12.73 2.47 4.58
N ASN A 357 -13.00 3.70 4.14
CA ASN A 357 -12.19 4.86 4.47
C ASN A 357 -12.55 5.46 5.84
N TYR A 358 -11.71 6.35 6.34
CA TYR A 358 -11.98 7.10 7.57
C TYR A 358 -12.98 8.23 7.37
N ALA A 359 -12.88 8.93 6.24
CA ALA A 359 -13.52 10.23 6.06
C ALA A 359 -15.05 10.19 6.15
N ILE A 360 -15.60 11.25 6.70
CA ILE A 360 -17.03 11.57 6.63
C ILE A 360 -17.30 12.13 5.23
N ALA A 361 -18.17 11.49 4.44
CA ALA A 361 -18.63 12.06 3.18
C ALA A 361 -19.60 13.21 3.48
N TYR A 362 -19.15 14.46 3.28
CA TYR A 362 -19.94 15.63 3.64
C TYR A 362 -20.85 16.08 2.51
N SER A 363 -22.15 16.23 2.81
CA SER A 363 -23.10 16.94 1.96
C SER A 363 -23.99 17.83 2.83
N GLU A 364 -24.16 19.09 2.42
CA GLU A 364 -24.96 20.05 3.18
C GLU A 364 -26.45 19.67 3.27
N ASP A 365 -26.95 18.95 2.25
CA ASP A 365 -28.35 18.51 2.17
C ASP A 365 -28.60 17.10 2.73
N GLY A 366 -27.55 16.42 3.25
CA GLY A 366 -27.62 15.07 3.76
C GLY A 366 -27.78 13.99 2.68
N SER A 367 -27.56 14.32 1.42
CA SER A 367 -27.71 13.37 0.30
C SER A 367 -26.67 12.22 0.30
N LEU A 368 -25.58 12.37 1.02
CA LEU A 368 -24.52 11.37 1.19
C LEU A 368 -24.61 10.61 2.54
N GLY A 369 -25.77 10.67 3.19
CA GLY A 369 -26.06 9.93 4.42
C GLY A 369 -25.63 10.64 5.70
N GLU A 370 -25.34 9.85 6.72
CA GLU A 370 -25.00 10.30 8.05
C GLU A 370 -23.59 10.92 8.08
N LEU A 371 -23.37 11.89 8.98
CA LEU A 371 -22.05 12.49 9.21
C LEU A 371 -21.18 11.58 10.09
N VAL A 372 -20.82 10.41 9.56
CA VAL A 372 -19.99 9.40 10.22
C VAL A 372 -18.90 8.88 9.26
N GLY A 373 -17.85 8.32 9.83
CA GLY A 373 -16.79 7.67 9.06
C GLY A 373 -17.28 6.53 8.17
N GLY A 374 -16.47 6.12 7.20
CA GLY A 374 -16.87 5.14 6.16
C GLY A 374 -17.44 3.84 6.70
N ALA A 375 -16.81 3.29 7.74
CA ALA A 375 -17.22 2.04 8.36
C ALA A 375 -18.60 2.11 9.06
N TYR A 376 -19.02 3.28 9.49
CA TYR A 376 -20.27 3.51 10.24
C TYR A 376 -21.39 4.05 9.37
N SER A 377 -21.14 4.36 8.08
CA SER A 377 -22.14 4.94 7.18
C SER A 377 -23.06 3.88 6.58
N GLU A 378 -24.30 3.80 7.08
CA GLU A 378 -25.32 2.92 6.51
C GLU A 378 -25.56 3.23 5.04
N TYR A 379 -25.55 4.51 4.65
CA TYR A 379 -25.70 4.94 3.25
C TYR A 379 -24.63 4.31 2.35
N ARG A 380 -23.34 4.47 2.68
CA ARG A 380 -22.24 3.95 1.85
C ARG A 380 -22.19 2.43 1.83
N LEU A 381 -22.46 1.76 2.96
CA LEU A 381 -22.53 0.30 3.03
C LEU A 381 -23.71 -0.27 2.26
N ASN A 382 -24.85 0.43 2.20
CA ASN A 382 -25.98 0.03 1.37
C ASN A 382 -25.67 0.15 -0.13
N LEU A 383 -24.88 1.13 -0.58
CA LEU A 383 -24.42 1.19 -1.98
C LEU A 383 -23.66 -0.07 -2.40
N LEU A 384 -22.89 -0.72 -1.51
CA LEU A 384 -22.22 -2.00 -1.78
C LEU A 384 -23.25 -3.12 -2.04
N LYS A 385 -24.27 -3.20 -1.19
CA LYS A 385 -25.35 -4.19 -1.31
C LYS A 385 -26.13 -3.98 -2.60
N ASP A 386 -26.43 -2.72 -2.94
CA ASP A 386 -27.13 -2.35 -4.16
C ASP A 386 -26.31 -2.66 -5.42
N ALA A 387 -24.98 -2.58 -5.33
CA ALA A 387 -24.07 -3.01 -6.39
C ALA A 387 -23.93 -4.54 -6.49
N GLY A 388 -24.51 -5.30 -5.56
CA GLY A 388 -24.43 -6.75 -5.51
C GLY A 388 -23.12 -7.31 -4.95
N TYR A 389 -22.35 -6.49 -4.25
CA TYR A 389 -21.15 -6.95 -3.55
C TYR A 389 -21.55 -7.64 -2.23
N ASP A 390 -21.25 -8.92 -2.09
CA ASP A 390 -21.48 -9.74 -0.91
C ASP A 390 -20.17 -10.32 -0.34
N GLY A 391 -19.05 -9.69 -0.67
CA GLY A 391 -17.71 -10.08 -0.22
C GLY A 391 -17.38 -9.57 1.19
N PHE A 392 -16.15 -9.83 1.60
CA PHE A 392 -15.62 -9.45 2.89
C PHE A 392 -15.44 -7.93 3.00
N ILE A 393 -16.00 -7.32 4.05
CA ILE A 393 -15.88 -5.88 4.37
C ILE A 393 -15.10 -5.75 5.67
N MET A 394 -13.97 -5.04 5.62
CA MET A 394 -13.20 -4.67 6.80
C MET A 394 -13.05 -3.15 6.93
N THR A 395 -12.68 -2.69 8.11
CA THR A 395 -12.39 -1.28 8.36
C THR A 395 -10.91 -0.98 8.18
N ASP A 396 -10.58 0.30 8.05
CA ASP A 396 -9.24 0.79 8.30
C ASP A 396 -8.95 0.79 9.82
N TRP A 397 -7.75 1.21 10.25
CA TRP A 397 -7.22 1.13 11.62
C TRP A 397 -7.69 2.27 12.52
N GLY A 398 -7.77 2.03 13.83
CA GLY A 398 -8.03 3.08 14.83
C GLY A 398 -9.46 3.61 14.87
N ILE A 399 -10.44 2.92 14.30
CA ILE A 399 -11.84 3.38 14.23
C ILE A 399 -12.66 3.00 15.46
N LEU A 400 -12.10 2.32 16.43
CA LEU A 400 -12.75 2.04 17.71
C LEU A 400 -12.40 3.11 18.73
N THR A 401 -13.30 3.35 19.69
CA THR A 401 -12.96 4.12 20.89
C THR A 401 -12.06 3.24 21.75
N PRO A 402 -10.82 3.65 22.07
CA PRO A 402 -9.93 2.80 22.84
C PRO A 402 -10.39 2.72 24.29
N PRO A 403 -10.15 1.59 24.98
CA PRO A 403 -10.50 1.41 26.39
C PRO A 403 -9.62 2.24 27.32
N ASP A 404 -8.51 2.76 26.84
CA ASP A 404 -7.60 3.66 27.54
C ASP A 404 -7.46 4.99 26.79
N ASP A 405 -6.86 6.01 27.41
CA ASP A 405 -6.67 7.34 26.80
C ASP A 405 -5.59 7.28 25.67
N SER A 406 -5.75 6.41 24.68
CA SER A 406 -4.90 6.38 23.48
C SER A 406 -5.01 7.69 22.70
N ASP A 407 -3.88 8.21 22.26
CA ASP A 407 -3.81 9.53 21.65
C ASP A 407 -4.28 9.55 20.17
N TRP A 408 -4.46 8.38 19.53
CA TRP A 408 -4.85 8.29 18.12
C TRP A 408 -6.14 7.50 17.93
N VAL A 409 -7.22 8.20 17.56
CA VAL A 409 -8.56 7.68 17.34
C VAL A 409 -9.18 8.38 16.14
N VAL A 410 -9.74 7.61 15.23
CA VAL A 410 -10.36 8.08 13.98
C VAL A 410 -11.80 7.55 13.79
N ASN A 411 -12.53 7.40 14.88
CA ASN A 411 -13.93 6.95 14.93
C ASN A 411 -14.93 8.07 14.67
N TRP A 412 -14.72 8.79 13.57
CA TRP A 412 -15.44 10.01 13.24
C TRP A 412 -16.96 9.85 13.26
N GLY A 413 -17.63 10.71 14.04
CA GLY A 413 -19.08 10.78 14.18
C GLY A 413 -19.70 9.78 15.15
N VAL A 414 -18.87 8.92 15.79
CA VAL A 414 -19.30 7.95 16.82
C VAL A 414 -18.40 7.99 18.06
N GLU A 415 -17.77 9.15 18.31
CA GLU A 415 -16.80 9.35 19.38
C GLU A 415 -17.37 9.11 20.79
N ASP A 416 -18.69 9.13 20.94
CA ASP A 416 -19.39 8.89 22.22
C ASP A 416 -19.68 7.41 22.52
N LEU A 417 -19.45 6.48 21.54
CA LEU A 417 -19.67 5.05 21.72
C LEU A 417 -18.48 4.40 22.46
N THR A 418 -18.76 3.39 23.25
CA THR A 418 -17.72 2.52 23.81
C THR A 418 -17.20 1.53 22.76
N THR A 419 -16.07 0.87 23.02
CA THR A 419 -15.49 -0.11 22.10
C THR A 419 -16.47 -1.21 21.73
N GLU A 420 -17.14 -1.80 22.71
CA GLU A 420 -18.15 -2.84 22.53
C GLU A 420 -19.39 -2.33 21.79
N GLU A 421 -19.80 -1.08 21.99
CA GLU A 421 -20.90 -0.46 21.23
C GLU A 421 -20.49 -0.22 19.76
N CYS A 422 -19.23 0.15 19.52
CA CYS A 422 -18.67 0.22 18.16
C CYS A 422 -18.73 -1.13 17.46
N PHE A 423 -18.29 -2.22 18.10
CA PHE A 423 -18.40 -3.57 17.54
C PHE A 423 -19.85 -3.97 17.26
N ALA A 424 -20.76 -3.73 18.20
CA ALA A 424 -22.18 -4.03 18.01
C ALA A 424 -22.78 -3.32 16.80
N LEU A 425 -22.44 -2.02 16.62
CA LEU A 425 -22.88 -1.23 15.49
C LEU A 425 -22.29 -1.73 14.16
N LEU A 426 -20.99 -2.01 14.12
CA LEU A 426 -20.30 -2.51 12.92
C LEU A 426 -20.88 -3.85 12.46
N PHE A 427 -21.05 -4.82 13.37
CA PHE A 427 -21.68 -6.11 13.05
C PHE A 427 -23.11 -5.92 12.54
N LYS A 428 -23.89 -5.04 13.17
CA LYS A 428 -25.26 -4.72 12.74
C LYS A 428 -25.32 -4.13 11.33
N LEU A 429 -24.34 -3.30 10.94
CA LEU A 429 -24.24 -2.70 9.62
C LEU A 429 -23.72 -3.68 8.56
N GLY A 430 -23.19 -4.83 8.97
CA GLY A 430 -22.61 -5.84 8.07
C GLY A 430 -21.15 -5.56 7.71
N VAL A 431 -20.43 -4.86 8.58
CA VAL A 431 -18.96 -4.82 8.56
C VAL A 431 -18.45 -6.05 9.31
N HIS A 432 -17.56 -6.80 8.68
CA HIS A 432 -17.21 -8.14 9.15
C HIS A 432 -15.99 -8.15 10.07
N GLN A 433 -15.02 -7.23 9.84
CA GLN A 433 -13.78 -7.24 10.58
C GLN A 433 -13.24 -5.83 10.83
N VAL A 434 -12.66 -5.60 12.00
CA VAL A 434 -12.08 -4.33 12.43
C VAL A 434 -10.56 -4.38 12.30
N GLY A 435 -10.01 -3.52 11.44
CA GLY A 435 -8.59 -3.37 11.23
C GLY A 435 -7.88 -2.79 12.46
N GLY A 436 -6.68 -3.32 12.76
CA GLY A 436 -5.84 -2.87 13.86
C GLY A 436 -6.32 -3.26 15.25
N SER A 437 -7.36 -4.09 15.37
CA SER A 437 -7.95 -4.45 16.65
C SER A 437 -7.50 -5.83 17.16
N THR A 438 -7.18 -5.88 18.43
CA THR A 438 -6.97 -7.11 19.23
C THR A 438 -7.94 -7.21 20.43
N GLU A 439 -8.97 -6.37 20.45
CA GLU A 439 -9.95 -6.20 21.51
C GLU A 439 -11.03 -7.31 21.45
N ILE A 440 -10.60 -8.57 21.65
CA ILE A 440 -11.47 -9.75 21.51
C ILE A 440 -12.58 -9.77 22.57
N ASP A 441 -12.27 -9.39 23.80
CA ASP A 441 -13.25 -9.41 24.89
C ASP A 441 -14.38 -8.38 24.62
N GLU A 442 -14.03 -7.24 24.04
CA GLU A 442 -14.95 -6.17 23.62
C GLU A 442 -15.77 -6.60 22.39
N ALA A 443 -15.15 -7.33 21.44
CA ALA A 443 -15.89 -7.89 20.29
C ALA A 443 -16.95 -8.90 20.76
N VAL A 444 -16.64 -9.76 21.73
CA VAL A 444 -17.61 -10.68 22.33
C VAL A 444 -18.73 -9.93 23.07
N GLN A 445 -18.39 -8.88 23.82
CA GLN A 445 -19.40 -8.02 24.46
C GLN A 445 -20.26 -7.30 23.41
N GLY A 446 -19.66 -6.85 22.30
CA GLY A 446 -20.38 -6.25 21.15
C GLY A 446 -21.42 -7.22 20.58
N TYR A 447 -21.08 -8.49 20.38
CA TYR A 447 -22.06 -9.52 20.01
C TYR A 447 -23.18 -9.65 21.06
N GLN A 448 -22.83 -9.67 22.36
CA GLN A 448 -23.84 -9.79 23.42
C GLN A 448 -24.77 -8.58 23.46
N LEU A 449 -24.29 -7.36 23.22
CA LEU A 449 -25.12 -6.17 23.05
C LEU A 449 -26.07 -6.31 21.85
N LEU A 450 -25.54 -6.78 20.72
CA LEU A 450 -26.32 -7.02 19.51
C LEU A 450 -27.42 -8.07 19.74
N ALA A 451 -27.11 -9.18 20.45
CA ALA A 451 -28.07 -10.20 20.82
C ALA A 451 -29.15 -9.66 21.79
N GLY A 452 -28.77 -8.75 22.69
CA GLY A 452 -29.70 -8.04 23.56
C GLY A 452 -30.66 -7.12 22.80
N GLU A 453 -30.21 -6.51 21.71
CA GLU A 453 -31.03 -5.61 20.88
C GLU A 453 -31.96 -6.39 19.93
N LEU A 454 -31.40 -7.34 19.15
CA LEU A 454 -32.13 -8.02 18.06
C LEU A 454 -32.79 -9.34 18.46
N GLY A 455 -32.38 -9.92 19.59
CA GLY A 455 -32.64 -11.30 20.00
C GLY A 455 -31.55 -12.25 19.49
N GLU A 456 -31.31 -13.32 20.26
CA GLU A 456 -30.21 -14.29 20.08
C GLU A 456 -30.14 -14.87 18.66
N ASP A 457 -31.29 -15.36 18.16
CA ASP A 457 -31.36 -16.03 16.86
C ASP A 457 -31.01 -15.05 15.71
N ALA A 458 -31.50 -13.81 15.76
CA ALA A 458 -31.23 -12.81 14.72
C ALA A 458 -29.78 -12.31 14.75
N ALA A 459 -29.23 -12.10 15.95
CA ALA A 459 -27.86 -11.71 16.11
C ALA A 459 -26.90 -12.83 15.64
N LEU A 460 -27.20 -14.10 15.99
CA LEU A 460 -26.41 -15.25 15.56
C LEU A 460 -26.40 -15.41 14.03
N GLU A 461 -27.52 -15.17 13.37
CA GLU A 461 -27.58 -15.22 11.89
C GLU A 461 -26.68 -14.17 11.25
N LEU A 462 -26.70 -12.93 11.75
CA LEU A 462 -25.76 -11.87 11.30
C LEU A 462 -24.31 -12.28 11.52
N MET A 463 -23.99 -12.84 12.69
CA MET A 463 -22.63 -13.29 12.98
C MET A 463 -22.19 -14.45 12.07
N ARG A 464 -23.10 -15.36 11.69
CA ARG A 464 -22.80 -16.45 10.76
C ARG A 464 -22.49 -15.93 9.35
N GLU A 465 -23.22 -14.92 8.85
CA GLU A 465 -22.85 -14.27 7.61
C GLU A 465 -21.50 -13.53 7.73
N CYS A 466 -21.24 -12.89 8.86
CA CYS A 466 -19.94 -12.31 9.14
C CYS A 466 -18.84 -13.38 9.08
N ALA A 467 -19.00 -14.50 9.80
CA ALA A 467 -18.03 -15.60 9.78
C ALA A 467 -17.85 -16.20 8.37
N ARG A 468 -18.94 -16.41 7.61
CA ARG A 468 -18.86 -16.88 6.22
C ARG A 468 -17.97 -15.96 5.37
N ASN A 469 -18.14 -14.65 5.49
CA ASN A 469 -17.39 -13.68 4.70
C ASN A 469 -15.91 -13.61 5.08
N ILE A 470 -15.56 -13.80 6.35
CA ILE A 470 -14.17 -13.88 6.82
C ILE A 470 -13.51 -15.22 6.42
N LEU A 471 -14.27 -16.33 6.48
CA LEU A 471 -13.75 -17.67 6.23
C LEU A 471 -13.63 -18.00 4.72
N LEU A 472 -14.52 -17.47 3.89
CA LEU A 472 -14.55 -17.76 2.47
C LEU A 472 -13.22 -17.48 1.74
N PRO A 473 -12.55 -16.32 1.93
CA PRO A 473 -11.23 -16.07 1.34
C PRO A 473 -10.19 -17.11 1.77
N LYS A 474 -10.20 -17.57 3.03
CA LYS A 474 -9.28 -18.59 3.54
C LYS A 474 -9.45 -19.93 2.82
N PHE A 475 -10.70 -20.33 2.53
CA PHE A 475 -10.99 -21.51 1.72
C PHE A 475 -10.58 -21.32 0.27
N ASN A 476 -10.84 -20.15 -0.30
CA ASN A 476 -10.50 -19.81 -1.68
C ASN A 476 -8.98 -19.90 -1.93
N VAL A 477 -8.14 -19.43 -1.00
CA VAL A 477 -6.68 -19.49 -1.14
C VAL A 477 -6.06 -20.78 -0.64
N GLY A 478 -6.87 -21.78 -0.24
CA GLY A 478 -6.46 -23.14 0.09
C GLY A 478 -5.75 -23.33 1.43
N VAL A 479 -5.71 -22.31 2.33
CA VAL A 479 -4.96 -22.43 3.58
C VAL A 479 -5.60 -23.37 4.60
N PHE A 480 -6.88 -23.69 4.49
CA PHE A 480 -7.49 -24.75 5.30
C PHE A 480 -6.92 -26.14 4.95
N ASP A 481 -6.62 -26.37 3.70
CA ASP A 481 -6.06 -27.62 3.23
C ASP A 481 -4.56 -27.69 3.51
N ASN A 482 -3.80 -26.65 3.10
CA ASN A 482 -2.38 -26.56 3.37
C ASN A 482 -1.95 -25.10 3.71
N PRO A 483 -1.76 -24.76 5.01
CA PRO A 483 -1.25 -23.45 5.42
C PRO A 483 0.28 -23.38 5.44
N TYR A 484 1.01 -24.48 5.15
CA TYR A 484 2.45 -24.59 5.32
C TYR A 484 3.21 -24.39 4.00
N ILE A 485 4.40 -23.87 4.12
CA ILE A 485 5.32 -23.60 3.01
C ILE A 485 6.66 -24.28 3.24
N THR A 486 7.44 -24.46 2.17
CA THR A 486 8.79 -25.03 2.26
C THR A 486 9.84 -23.97 2.01
N THR A 487 10.92 -24.02 2.77
CA THR A 487 12.09 -23.14 2.59
C THR A 487 12.68 -23.28 1.19
N GLU A 488 12.71 -24.48 0.62
CA GLU A 488 13.23 -24.73 -0.72
C GLU A 488 12.44 -23.93 -1.78
N HIS A 489 11.11 -24.01 -1.74
CA HIS A 489 10.25 -23.28 -2.67
C HIS A 489 10.37 -21.75 -2.46
N ALA A 490 10.33 -21.29 -1.21
CA ALA A 490 10.39 -19.89 -0.89
C ALA A 490 11.68 -19.22 -1.38
N VAL A 491 12.84 -19.83 -1.14
CA VAL A 491 14.14 -19.31 -1.57
C VAL A 491 14.30 -19.35 -3.10
N ALA A 492 13.66 -20.30 -3.77
CA ALA A 492 13.68 -20.39 -5.23
C ALA A 492 12.75 -19.33 -5.90
N THR A 493 11.79 -18.79 -5.14
CA THR A 493 10.71 -17.94 -5.67
C THR A 493 10.88 -16.47 -5.25
N ALA A 494 10.85 -16.20 -3.95
CA ALA A 494 10.90 -14.81 -3.46
C ALA A 494 12.29 -14.21 -3.67
N TRP A 495 12.36 -13.02 -4.23
CA TRP A 495 13.60 -12.30 -4.59
C TRP A 495 14.48 -13.07 -5.58
N SER A 496 13.89 -13.91 -6.42
CA SER A 496 14.61 -14.63 -7.45
C SER A 496 15.28 -13.69 -8.47
N ALA A 497 16.27 -14.18 -9.19
CA ALA A 497 16.90 -13.40 -10.27
C ALA A 497 15.90 -13.04 -11.37
N ASP A 498 14.94 -13.95 -11.65
CA ASP A 498 13.90 -13.72 -12.66
C ASP A 498 12.89 -12.64 -12.19
N SER A 499 12.47 -12.68 -10.90
CA SER A 499 11.59 -11.67 -10.30
C SER A 499 12.24 -10.28 -10.30
N LYS A 500 13.52 -10.18 -9.96
CA LYS A 500 14.27 -8.93 -10.02
C LYS A 500 14.40 -8.40 -11.44
N ALA A 501 14.72 -9.25 -12.40
CA ALA A 501 14.81 -8.85 -13.81
C ALA A 501 13.45 -8.37 -14.35
N PHE A 502 12.37 -9.01 -13.91
CA PHE A 502 11.01 -8.55 -14.22
C PHE A 502 10.76 -7.15 -13.60
N GLY A 503 11.10 -6.95 -12.33
CA GLY A 503 11.00 -5.65 -11.66
C GLY A 503 11.75 -4.55 -12.41
N ASP A 504 13.02 -4.79 -12.77
CA ASP A 504 13.83 -3.83 -13.54
C ASP A 504 13.18 -3.49 -14.90
N ALA A 505 12.57 -4.47 -15.57
CA ALA A 505 11.85 -4.24 -16.83
C ALA A 505 10.57 -3.40 -16.64
N THR A 506 9.89 -3.51 -15.49
CA THR A 506 8.74 -2.65 -15.18
C THR A 506 9.16 -1.20 -14.97
N GLN A 507 10.28 -0.99 -14.26
CA GLN A 507 10.84 0.33 -14.02
C GLN A 507 11.16 1.09 -15.33
N GLN A 508 11.72 0.40 -16.32
CA GLN A 508 12.03 1.01 -17.61
C GLN A 508 10.81 1.60 -18.32
N GLN A 509 9.65 0.94 -18.18
CA GLN A 509 8.41 1.36 -18.83
C GLN A 509 7.74 2.55 -18.12
N SER A 510 8.06 2.81 -16.84
CA SER A 510 7.40 3.83 -16.02
C SER A 510 8.01 5.24 -16.17
N VAL A 511 9.23 5.36 -16.68
CA VAL A 511 9.91 6.66 -16.77
C VAL A 511 9.27 7.53 -17.84
N ILE A 512 8.86 8.72 -17.42
CA ILE A 512 8.23 9.74 -18.27
C ILE A 512 9.28 10.76 -18.70
N MET A 513 9.34 11.10 -19.97
CA MET A 513 10.10 12.24 -20.46
C MET A 513 9.16 13.41 -20.71
N LEU A 514 9.35 14.52 -20.01
CA LEU A 514 8.55 15.74 -20.18
C LEU A 514 9.21 16.75 -21.13
N LYS A 515 10.54 16.76 -21.16
CA LYS A 515 11.33 17.71 -21.97
C LYS A 515 12.57 17.05 -22.56
N ASN A 516 12.92 17.38 -23.80
CA ASN A 516 14.14 16.92 -24.46
C ASN A 516 14.55 17.92 -25.56
N ASP A 517 15.05 19.08 -25.13
CA ASP A 517 15.43 20.16 -26.02
C ASP A 517 16.62 19.76 -26.92
N GLY A 518 16.45 19.92 -28.22
CA GLY A 518 17.48 19.56 -29.18
C GLY A 518 17.76 18.06 -29.32
N ASN A 519 16.86 17.20 -28.84
CA ASN A 519 17.01 15.73 -28.87
C ASN A 519 18.30 15.23 -28.18
N ILE A 520 18.63 15.76 -27.02
CA ILE A 520 19.83 15.41 -26.25
C ILE A 520 19.84 13.93 -25.91
N ILE A 521 18.72 13.44 -25.37
CA ILE A 521 18.50 12.00 -25.13
C ILE A 521 18.14 11.32 -26.45
N GLY A 522 18.69 10.13 -26.68
CA GLY A 522 18.53 9.35 -27.91
C GLY A 522 19.56 9.69 -29.01
N SER A 523 20.38 10.73 -28.80
CA SER A 523 21.45 11.12 -29.75
C SER A 523 22.86 10.90 -29.20
N TYR A 524 23.01 10.40 -27.96
CA TYR A 524 24.31 10.14 -27.36
C TYR A 524 25.02 8.98 -28.06
N ASP A 525 26.28 9.19 -28.46
CA ASP A 525 27.08 8.18 -29.14
C ASP A 525 27.98 7.44 -28.12
N THR A 526 27.52 6.32 -27.66
CA THR A 526 28.26 5.44 -26.70
C THR A 526 29.55 4.86 -27.28
N GLY A 527 29.75 4.93 -28.60
CA GLY A 527 30.97 4.48 -29.31
C GLY A 527 32.06 5.54 -29.43
N ALA A 528 31.74 6.81 -29.13
CA ALA A 528 32.70 7.93 -29.16
C ALA A 528 33.57 7.98 -27.88
N GLU A 529 34.52 8.94 -27.84
CA GLU A 529 35.20 9.27 -26.57
C GLU A 529 34.17 9.78 -25.55
N LYS A 530 34.25 9.26 -24.30
CA LYS A 530 33.32 9.62 -23.23
C LYS A 530 33.29 11.14 -23.04
N ALA A 531 32.10 11.71 -23.09
CA ALA A 531 31.85 13.07 -22.70
C ALA A 531 32.09 13.26 -21.18
N THR A 532 32.23 14.50 -20.73
CA THR A 532 32.39 14.83 -19.30
C THR A 532 31.06 15.22 -18.70
N ALA A 533 30.66 14.55 -17.61
CA ALA A 533 29.41 14.85 -16.89
C ALA A 533 29.68 15.28 -15.46
N TYR A 534 29.09 16.40 -15.07
CA TYR A 534 29.00 16.81 -13.67
C TYR A 534 27.86 16.08 -12.99
N ILE A 535 28.17 15.28 -11.97
CA ILE A 535 27.20 14.57 -11.12
C ILE A 535 27.24 15.24 -9.75
N PRO A 536 26.42 16.25 -9.48
CA PRO A 536 26.43 16.92 -8.18
C PRO A 536 25.90 16.00 -7.09
N TYR A 537 26.34 16.26 -5.86
CA TYR A 537 25.64 15.75 -4.67
C TYR A 537 24.42 16.62 -4.40
N THR A 538 23.37 15.99 -3.90
CA THR A 538 22.12 16.63 -3.47
C THR A 538 21.75 16.18 -2.07
N VAL A 539 20.93 16.97 -1.38
CA VAL A 539 20.34 16.56 -0.11
C VAL A 539 19.20 15.60 -0.39
N ASN A 540 19.32 14.39 0.13
CA ASN A 540 18.28 13.39 0.10
C ASN A 540 17.55 13.35 1.45
N VAL A 541 16.24 13.25 1.41
CA VAL A 541 15.37 13.17 2.60
C VAL A 541 14.63 11.85 2.54
N ASP A 542 14.91 10.97 3.50
CA ASP A 542 14.24 9.68 3.62
C ASP A 542 13.39 9.65 4.89
N GLY A 543 12.34 8.83 4.88
CA GLY A 543 11.44 8.67 6.00
C GLY A 543 10.09 9.38 5.80
N ASN A 544 9.26 9.31 6.81
CA ASN A 544 7.90 9.82 6.80
C ASN A 544 7.48 10.32 8.20
N VAL A 545 6.25 10.77 8.34
CA VAL A 545 5.70 11.30 9.61
C VAL A 545 5.69 10.28 10.76
N TRP A 546 5.70 8.99 10.45
CA TRP A 546 5.64 7.91 11.43
C TRP A 546 7.03 7.43 11.87
N SER A 547 7.96 7.31 10.92
CA SER A 547 9.33 6.84 11.17
C SER A 547 10.31 7.97 11.51
N GLY A 548 9.88 9.23 11.37
CA GLY A 548 10.78 10.38 11.38
C GLY A 548 11.50 10.55 10.03
N TYR A 549 12.26 11.64 9.90
CA TYR A 549 12.98 11.97 8.67
C TYR A 549 14.49 11.92 8.90
N THR A 550 15.21 11.36 7.95
CA THR A 550 16.67 11.35 7.91
C THR A 550 17.18 12.17 6.73
N TYR A 551 18.31 12.83 6.90
CA TYR A 551 18.91 13.69 5.89
C TYR A 551 20.30 13.17 5.54
N SER A 552 20.57 13.02 4.25
CA SER A 552 21.87 12.57 3.74
C SER A 552 22.26 13.39 2.51
N CYS A 553 23.55 13.40 2.19
CA CYS A 553 24.02 13.92 0.91
C CYS A 553 24.43 12.75 0.02
N VAL A 554 23.80 12.64 -1.12
CA VAL A 554 24.01 11.54 -2.07
C VAL A 554 24.37 12.09 -3.45
N PRO A 555 25.14 11.36 -4.28
CA PRO A 555 25.35 11.76 -5.65
C PRO A 555 24.03 11.62 -6.45
N SER A 556 23.81 12.49 -7.41
CA SER A 556 22.59 12.51 -8.22
C SER A 556 22.37 11.22 -9.04
N VAL A 557 23.43 10.48 -9.31
CA VAL A 557 23.42 9.14 -9.92
C VAL A 557 24.53 8.35 -9.28
N ASP A 558 24.37 7.05 -9.15
CA ASP A 558 25.45 6.15 -8.71
C ASP A 558 26.70 6.36 -9.57
N LEU A 559 27.82 6.68 -8.91
CA LEU A 559 29.04 7.10 -9.60
C LEU A 559 29.70 5.97 -10.42
N ASP A 560 29.56 4.73 -9.97
CA ASP A 560 30.08 3.56 -10.68
C ASP A 560 29.26 3.33 -11.95
N VAL A 561 27.94 3.50 -11.89
CA VAL A 561 27.05 3.43 -13.05
C VAL A 561 27.35 4.57 -14.01
N ALA A 562 27.39 5.82 -13.56
CA ALA A 562 27.68 6.99 -14.40
C ALA A 562 29.06 6.87 -15.07
N SER A 563 30.08 6.36 -14.37
CA SER A 563 31.45 6.19 -14.88
C SER A 563 31.56 5.19 -16.03
N ARG A 564 30.56 4.32 -16.23
CA ARG A 564 30.53 3.44 -17.41
C ARG A 564 30.36 4.22 -18.71
N TYR A 565 29.70 5.38 -18.65
CA TYR A 565 29.28 6.18 -19.80
C TYR A 565 30.04 7.51 -19.92
N PHE A 566 30.38 8.16 -18.79
CA PHE A 566 30.94 9.50 -18.74
C PHE A 566 32.30 9.56 -18.02
N ASN A 567 33.09 10.60 -18.31
CA ASN A 567 34.15 11.07 -17.46
C ASN A 567 33.49 11.92 -16.36
N VAL A 568 33.45 11.40 -15.11
CA VAL A 568 32.68 12.01 -14.04
C VAL A 568 33.45 13.09 -13.30
N VAL A 569 32.86 14.28 -13.19
CA VAL A 569 33.20 15.34 -12.23
C VAL A 569 32.15 15.30 -11.13
N THR A 570 32.52 15.29 -9.85
CA THR A 570 31.57 15.17 -8.75
C THR A 570 32.03 15.89 -7.49
N ASP A 571 31.11 16.18 -6.61
CA ASP A 571 31.32 16.80 -5.30
C ASP A 571 31.84 15.83 -4.25
N THR A 572 32.09 16.34 -3.05
CA THR A 572 32.33 15.55 -1.85
C THR A 572 31.46 16.07 -0.70
N VAL A 573 31.30 15.28 0.34
CA VAL A 573 30.47 15.62 1.50
C VAL A 573 31.36 16.00 2.69
N GLY A 574 31.07 17.15 3.29
CA GLY A 574 31.72 17.64 4.51
C GLY A 574 31.10 17.04 5.78
N GLU A 575 31.41 17.66 6.91
CA GLU A 575 30.78 17.29 8.18
C GLU A 575 29.33 17.79 8.22
N PRO A 576 28.39 17.06 8.83
CA PRO A 576 27.00 17.47 8.91
C PRO A 576 26.82 18.76 9.71
N THR A 577 25.85 19.58 9.29
CA THR A 577 25.50 20.84 9.97
C THR A 577 25.09 20.64 11.42
N GLY A 578 24.45 19.49 11.75
CA GLY A 578 24.00 19.21 13.11
C GLY A 578 23.59 17.77 13.32
N THR A 579 22.93 17.56 14.44
CA THR A 579 22.23 16.31 14.77
C THR A 579 20.85 16.63 15.33
N ASP A 580 19.88 15.75 15.07
CA ASP A 580 18.56 15.84 15.70
C ASP A 580 18.59 15.43 17.18
N GLU A 581 17.42 15.41 17.84
CA GLU A 581 17.29 15.03 19.25
C GLU A 581 17.63 13.55 19.48
N GLU A 582 17.48 12.70 18.48
CA GLU A 582 17.80 11.26 18.47
C GLU A 582 19.27 10.98 18.18
N GLY A 583 20.03 12.01 17.74
CA GLY A 583 21.46 11.92 17.42
C GLY A 583 21.75 11.54 15.95
N ASN A 584 20.75 11.54 15.08
CA ASN A 584 20.92 11.35 13.63
C ASN A 584 21.56 12.60 13.03
N LYS A 585 22.42 12.40 12.03
CA LYS A 585 23.09 13.50 11.33
C LYS A 585 22.11 14.27 10.46
N ILE A 586 22.12 15.58 10.56
CA ILE A 586 21.36 16.49 9.69
C ILE A 586 22.32 17.09 8.69
N TYR A 587 22.09 16.79 7.42
CA TYR A 587 22.82 17.38 6.29
C TYR A 587 21.97 18.44 5.59
N THR A 588 22.67 19.46 5.08
CA THR A 588 22.11 20.55 4.29
C THR A 588 22.91 20.75 3.00
N ALA A 589 22.43 21.55 2.08
CA ALA A 589 23.17 21.87 0.87
C ALA A 589 24.54 22.53 1.15
N ASN A 590 24.71 23.20 2.31
CA ASN A 590 25.99 23.81 2.74
C ASN A 590 27.05 22.78 3.15
N ASP A 591 26.67 21.54 3.40
CA ASP A 591 27.61 20.47 3.76
C ASP A 591 28.18 19.77 2.51
N ILE A 592 27.75 20.15 1.34
CA ILE A 592 28.26 19.66 0.05
C ILE A 592 29.46 20.53 -0.35
N ILE A 593 30.61 19.91 -0.47
CA ILE A 593 31.84 20.55 -0.95
C ILE A 593 31.88 20.39 -2.47
N ARG A 594 31.55 21.46 -3.18
CA ARG A 594 31.46 21.48 -4.64
C ARG A 594 32.83 21.23 -5.28
N ALA A 595 32.83 20.56 -6.44
CA ALA A 595 34.01 20.32 -7.26
C ALA A 595 34.64 21.63 -7.75
N ASP A 596 35.82 21.57 -8.36
CA ASP A 596 36.49 22.77 -8.87
C ASP A 596 35.61 23.45 -9.94
N ALA A 597 35.46 24.79 -9.80
CA ALA A 597 34.56 25.56 -10.67
C ALA A 597 34.98 25.54 -12.16
N GLN A 598 36.28 25.35 -12.46
CA GLN A 598 36.72 25.26 -13.86
C GLN A 598 36.42 23.86 -14.42
N GLU A 599 36.49 22.82 -13.61
CA GLU A 599 36.14 21.46 -14.00
C GLU A 599 34.62 21.38 -14.25
N ILE A 600 33.79 21.95 -13.37
CA ILE A 600 32.32 22.03 -13.56
C ILE A 600 31.97 22.78 -14.83
N ALA A 601 32.57 23.97 -15.06
CA ALA A 601 32.28 24.79 -16.20
C ALA A 601 32.72 24.15 -17.55
N ALA A 602 33.62 23.15 -17.52
CA ALA A 602 34.09 22.43 -18.68
C ALA A 602 33.27 21.17 -19.03
N CYS A 603 32.27 20.81 -18.22
CA CYS A 603 31.46 19.64 -18.46
C CYS A 603 30.50 19.82 -19.65
N ASP A 604 30.31 18.74 -20.40
CA ASP A 604 29.35 18.66 -21.51
C ASP A 604 27.91 18.46 -21.01
N TYR A 605 27.78 17.74 -19.90
CA TYR A 605 26.50 17.42 -19.27
C TYR A 605 26.54 17.70 -17.76
N ALA A 606 25.38 18.02 -17.18
CA ALA A 606 25.14 17.98 -15.75
C ALA A 606 23.88 17.14 -15.51
N ILE A 607 23.97 16.11 -14.64
CA ILE A 607 22.85 15.21 -14.34
C ILE A 607 22.46 15.43 -12.89
N VAL A 608 21.27 15.97 -12.65
CA VAL A 608 20.79 16.40 -11.34
C VAL A 608 19.60 15.55 -10.93
N LYS A 609 19.75 14.80 -9.80
CA LYS A 609 18.60 14.17 -9.13
C LYS A 609 17.86 15.24 -8.33
N MET A 610 16.55 15.27 -8.48
CA MET A 610 15.65 16.11 -7.69
C MET A 610 14.53 15.27 -7.10
N THR A 611 14.05 15.67 -5.93
CA THR A 611 12.82 15.14 -5.34
C THR A 611 11.77 16.23 -5.35
N GLY A 612 10.55 15.90 -5.81
CA GLY A 612 9.47 16.84 -6.06
C GLY A 612 9.11 17.67 -4.84
N ALA A 613 8.63 18.88 -5.10
CA ALA A 613 8.13 19.78 -4.08
C ALA A 613 6.77 19.30 -3.59
N TYR A 614 6.67 18.97 -2.32
CA TYR A 614 5.40 18.63 -1.69
C TYR A 614 5.42 18.96 -0.20
N THR A 615 4.36 19.61 0.27
CA THR A 615 4.05 19.73 1.69
C THR A 615 2.59 19.37 1.92
N ILE A 616 2.32 18.68 3.01
CA ILE A 616 0.94 18.42 3.44
C ILE A 616 0.32 19.68 4.05
N SER A 617 -1.01 19.75 4.04
CA SER A 617 -1.75 20.65 4.90
C SER A 617 -1.55 20.25 6.36
N ALA A 618 -1.26 21.20 7.23
CA ALA A 618 -1.01 20.94 8.64
C ALA A 618 -1.60 22.07 9.52
N TYR A 619 -2.01 21.72 10.72
CA TYR A 619 -2.38 22.71 11.72
C TYR A 619 -1.16 23.07 12.56
N ASP A 620 -0.78 24.34 12.57
CA ASP A 620 0.27 24.89 13.42
C ASP A 620 -0.34 25.26 14.77
N GLU A 621 -0.14 24.42 15.78
CA GLU A 621 -0.68 24.65 17.14
C GLU A 621 -0.09 25.87 17.82
N GLU A 622 1.18 26.20 17.55
CA GLU A 622 1.84 27.36 18.16
C GLU A 622 1.30 28.66 17.59
N ALA A 623 1.12 28.71 16.28
CA ALA A 623 0.52 29.86 15.59
C ALA A 623 -1.01 29.85 15.63
N GLY A 624 -1.63 28.70 15.89
CA GLY A 624 -3.09 28.55 15.94
C GLY A 624 -3.77 28.72 14.59
N LEU A 625 -3.09 28.26 13.51
CA LEU A 625 -3.58 28.45 12.14
C LEU A 625 -3.29 27.22 11.26
N TRP A 626 -4.00 27.14 10.14
CA TRP A 626 -3.78 26.15 9.10
C TRP A 626 -2.70 26.58 8.12
N LEU A 627 -1.74 25.70 7.86
CA LEU A 627 -0.77 25.85 6.78
C LEU A 627 -1.32 25.22 5.51
N PRO A 628 -1.30 25.93 4.38
CA PRO A 628 -1.72 25.34 3.10
C PRO A 628 -0.73 24.28 2.65
N PRO A 629 -1.17 23.25 1.87
CA PRO A 629 -0.25 22.41 1.12
C PRO A 629 0.47 23.24 0.06
N SER A 630 1.65 22.78 -0.36
CA SER A 630 2.38 23.39 -1.48
C SER A 630 2.98 22.32 -2.39
N LEU A 631 2.90 22.55 -3.70
CA LEU A 631 3.50 21.75 -4.76
C LEU A 631 4.66 22.48 -5.45
N GLN A 632 5.22 23.53 -4.82
CA GLN A 632 6.34 24.32 -5.33
C GLN A 632 7.43 24.46 -4.26
N TYR A 633 8.68 24.73 -4.69
CA TYR A 633 9.82 24.85 -3.77
C TYR A 633 9.86 26.21 -3.07
N GLU A 634 9.59 27.29 -3.80
CA GLU A 634 9.60 28.63 -3.25
C GLU A 634 8.37 28.87 -2.37
N GLU A 635 8.45 29.94 -1.58
CA GLU A 635 7.40 30.30 -0.63
C GLU A 635 6.05 30.48 -1.33
N TYR A 636 5.03 29.79 -0.79
CA TYR A 636 3.65 29.95 -1.23
C TYR A 636 2.79 30.53 -0.11
N THR A 637 2.09 31.63 -0.39
CA THR A 637 1.08 32.17 0.51
C THR A 637 -0.29 32.09 -0.18
N ALA A 638 -1.24 31.43 0.46
CA ALA A 638 -2.59 31.20 -0.05
C ALA A 638 -3.45 32.47 0.06
N ASN A 639 -3.21 33.47 -0.78
CA ASN A 639 -3.83 34.81 -0.69
C ASN A 639 -4.53 35.28 -1.96
N SER A 640 -4.65 34.41 -2.99
CA SER A 640 -5.38 34.75 -4.22
C SER A 640 -6.89 34.74 -3.98
N ASP A 641 -7.64 35.34 -4.92
CA ASP A 641 -9.11 35.35 -4.86
C ASP A 641 -9.73 33.97 -5.08
N SER A 642 -8.96 33.01 -5.62
CA SER A 642 -9.37 31.61 -5.82
C SER A 642 -9.35 30.80 -4.52
N VAL A 643 -8.57 31.22 -3.53
CA VAL A 643 -8.51 30.53 -2.23
C VAL A 643 -9.82 30.66 -1.48
N ARG A 644 -10.42 29.54 -1.13
CA ARG A 644 -11.67 29.49 -0.39
C ARG A 644 -11.48 30.06 1.02
N ARG A 645 -12.29 31.07 1.37
CA ARG A 645 -12.18 31.78 2.65
C ARG A 645 -12.88 31.06 3.80
N GLU A 646 -13.79 30.16 3.49
CA GLU A 646 -14.54 29.37 4.47
C GLU A 646 -14.46 27.88 4.13
N SER A 647 -14.48 27.04 5.14
CA SER A 647 -14.59 25.60 4.97
C SER A 647 -15.96 25.22 4.39
N ILE A 648 -16.00 24.17 3.54
CA ILE A 648 -17.25 23.55 3.11
C ILE A 648 -17.86 22.75 4.26
N SER A 649 -17.04 21.98 4.97
CA SER A 649 -17.46 20.97 5.94
C SER A 649 -17.26 21.36 7.41
N GLY A 650 -16.72 22.54 7.69
CA GLY A 650 -16.41 22.97 9.06
C GLY A 650 -17.62 22.92 9.98
N ASP A 651 -17.40 22.50 11.22
CA ASP A 651 -18.42 22.45 12.27
C ASP A 651 -18.95 23.85 12.60
N MET A 652 -20.19 23.95 13.08
CA MET A 652 -20.76 25.22 13.52
C MET A 652 -20.15 25.62 14.87
N VAL A 653 -19.50 26.74 14.89
CA VAL A 653 -18.83 27.30 16.08
C VAL A 653 -19.21 28.76 16.29
N MET A 654 -19.07 29.24 17.53
CA MET A 654 -19.24 30.65 17.81
C MET A 654 -17.98 31.41 17.41
N LYS A 655 -18.13 32.33 16.43
CA LYS A 655 -17.04 33.16 15.91
C LYS A 655 -17.16 34.60 16.43
N GLU A 656 -16.03 35.21 16.74
CA GLU A 656 -15.95 36.66 16.96
C GLU A 656 -15.65 37.33 15.62
N ILE A 657 -16.55 38.22 15.24
CA ILE A 657 -16.48 38.99 13.97
C ILE A 657 -16.36 40.47 14.27
N GLU A 658 -15.33 41.08 13.73
CA GLU A 658 -15.18 42.52 13.78
C GLU A 658 -16.20 43.20 12.86
N SER A 659 -17.02 44.06 13.40
CA SER A 659 -17.98 44.81 12.65
C SER A 659 -17.79 46.33 12.88
N VAL A 660 -18.44 47.17 12.09
CA VAL A 660 -18.42 48.63 12.28
C VAL A 660 -19.00 49.09 13.62
N TYR A 661 -19.66 48.17 14.34
CA TYR A 661 -20.25 48.40 15.67
C TYR A 661 -19.42 47.74 16.80
N GLY A 662 -18.20 47.24 16.50
CA GLY A 662 -17.37 46.49 17.43
C GLY A 662 -17.43 44.98 17.19
N THR A 663 -16.71 44.21 18.02
CA THR A 663 -16.70 42.76 17.98
C THR A 663 -18.06 42.17 18.32
N VAL A 664 -18.63 41.37 17.44
CA VAL A 664 -19.88 40.62 17.67
C VAL A 664 -19.62 39.15 17.63
N THR A 665 -20.25 38.37 18.50
CA THR A 665 -20.19 36.93 18.50
C THR A 665 -21.34 36.37 17.66
N GLN A 666 -21.03 35.61 16.65
CA GLN A 666 -22.01 35.02 15.72
C GLN A 666 -21.68 33.53 15.48
N GLU A 667 -22.73 32.72 15.35
CA GLU A 667 -22.59 31.35 14.90
C GLU A 667 -22.15 31.30 13.43
N GLY A 668 -21.19 30.48 13.09
CA GLY A 668 -20.68 30.28 11.74
C GLY A 668 -19.87 29.01 11.65
N LYS A 669 -19.57 28.54 10.45
CA LYS A 669 -18.71 27.36 10.26
C LYS A 669 -17.31 27.60 10.80
N GLU A 670 -16.69 26.57 11.36
CA GLU A 670 -15.28 26.59 11.74
C GLU A 670 -14.43 27.04 10.55
N ASN A 671 -13.48 27.95 10.80
CA ASN A 671 -12.62 28.41 9.73
C ASN A 671 -11.46 27.42 9.54
N ARG A 672 -11.53 26.62 8.50
CA ARG A 672 -10.46 25.72 8.05
C ARG A 672 -9.77 26.25 6.79
N SER A 673 -10.02 27.47 6.39
CA SER A 673 -9.37 28.09 5.25
C SER A 673 -7.90 28.36 5.55
N TYR A 674 -7.08 28.21 4.55
CA TYR A 674 -5.68 28.63 4.58
C TYR A 674 -5.48 30.08 4.19
N TYR A 675 -6.53 30.79 3.85
CA TYR A 675 -6.43 32.13 3.28
C TYR A 675 -5.58 33.07 4.15
N GLY A 676 -4.55 33.63 3.51
CA GLY A 676 -3.59 34.51 4.14
C GLY A 676 -2.41 33.83 4.84
N ASN A 677 -2.39 32.48 4.88
CA ASN A 677 -1.32 31.72 5.51
C ASN A 677 -0.29 31.24 4.50
N THR A 678 0.93 31.04 4.98
CA THR A 678 2.08 30.62 4.16
C THR A 678 2.38 29.15 4.41
N ALA A 679 2.57 28.39 3.33
CA ALA A 679 2.95 26.98 3.39
C ALA A 679 4.30 26.76 4.06
N ALA A 680 4.47 25.62 4.71
CA ALA A 680 5.80 25.19 5.12
C ALA A 680 6.70 25.02 3.87
N ARG A 681 8.00 25.30 4.03
CA ARG A 681 8.94 25.02 2.94
C ARG A 681 9.10 23.50 2.76
N PRO A 682 9.10 22.96 1.54
CA PRO A 682 9.32 21.54 1.30
C PRO A 682 10.65 21.06 1.88
N ARG A 683 10.65 19.91 2.52
CA ARG A 683 11.90 19.28 3.05
C ARG A 683 12.91 18.99 1.94
N THR A 684 12.40 18.81 0.71
CA THR A 684 13.17 18.54 -0.52
C THR A 684 13.77 19.78 -1.17
N TYR A 685 13.63 20.96 -0.56
CA TYR A 685 14.16 22.24 -1.08
C TYR A 685 15.65 22.17 -1.43
N GLY A 686 16.45 21.42 -0.69
CA GLY A 686 17.90 21.27 -0.97
C GLY A 686 18.22 20.69 -2.35
N SER A 687 17.31 19.93 -2.96
CA SER A 687 17.49 19.47 -4.34
C SER A 687 17.30 20.62 -5.36
N TYR A 688 16.39 21.55 -5.09
CA TYR A 688 16.20 22.74 -5.90
C TYR A 688 17.39 23.70 -5.77
N GLU A 689 17.93 23.93 -4.57
CA GLU A 689 19.17 24.70 -4.37
C GLU A 689 20.35 24.09 -5.17
N THR A 690 20.39 22.76 -5.29
CA THR A 690 21.40 22.09 -6.13
C THR A 690 21.21 22.38 -7.60
N LEU A 691 19.99 22.38 -8.13
CA LEU A 691 19.72 22.72 -9.51
C LEU A 691 20.07 24.20 -9.82
N GLU A 692 19.73 25.12 -8.95
CA GLU A 692 20.10 26.53 -9.08
C GLU A 692 21.62 26.72 -9.09
N PHE A 693 22.32 26.04 -8.17
CA PHE A 693 23.78 26.04 -8.15
C PHE A 693 24.38 25.54 -9.47
N VAL A 694 23.89 24.41 -9.99
CA VAL A 694 24.36 23.82 -11.26
C VAL A 694 24.19 24.81 -12.39
N ASN A 695 23.01 25.42 -12.55
CA ASN A 695 22.74 26.40 -13.58
C ASN A 695 23.66 27.64 -13.48
N GLY A 696 24.08 28.01 -12.28
CA GLY A 696 25.02 29.11 -12.09
C GLY A 696 26.50 28.73 -12.32
N ALA A 697 26.84 27.43 -12.26
CA ALA A 697 28.22 26.95 -12.30
C ALA A 697 28.66 26.38 -13.67
N VAL A 698 27.72 25.77 -14.41
CA VAL A 698 28.04 25.19 -15.73
C VAL A 698 28.09 26.25 -16.83
N SER A 699 28.75 25.91 -17.95
CA SER A 699 28.75 26.78 -19.14
C SER A 699 27.41 26.74 -19.87
N ALA A 700 27.12 27.75 -20.70
CA ALA A 700 25.91 27.78 -21.52
C ALA A 700 25.81 26.64 -22.57
N GLU A 701 26.91 25.97 -22.84
CA GLU A 701 26.98 24.83 -23.76
C GLU A 701 26.66 23.49 -23.06
N CYS A 702 26.82 23.46 -21.74
CA CYS A 702 26.52 22.26 -20.89
C CYS A 702 25.02 21.94 -20.95
N LYS A 703 24.68 20.66 -21.04
CA LYS A 703 23.30 20.18 -21.09
C LYS A 703 22.85 19.73 -19.70
N VAL A 704 21.84 20.40 -19.15
CA VAL A 704 21.30 20.11 -17.84
C VAL A 704 20.17 19.09 -17.95
N ILE A 705 20.40 17.91 -17.40
CA ILE A 705 19.45 16.79 -17.36
C ILE A 705 18.93 16.67 -15.93
N VAL A 706 17.63 16.85 -15.74
CA VAL A 706 16.95 16.64 -14.46
C VAL A 706 16.32 15.26 -14.43
N SER A 707 16.69 14.45 -13.44
CA SER A 707 15.98 13.22 -13.06
C SER A 707 15.12 13.54 -11.84
N MET A 708 13.85 13.82 -12.08
CA MET A 708 12.87 14.18 -11.05
C MET A 708 12.24 12.93 -10.45
N GLU A 709 12.29 12.83 -9.14
CA GLU A 709 11.60 11.81 -8.37
C GLU A 709 10.37 12.44 -7.72
N LEU A 710 9.17 12.06 -8.16
CA LEU A 710 7.92 12.50 -7.56
C LEU A 710 7.46 11.49 -6.52
N THR A 711 7.27 11.95 -5.30
CA THR A 711 6.67 11.18 -4.20
C THR A 711 5.14 11.32 -4.16
N HIS A 712 4.59 12.30 -4.88
CA HIS A 712 3.16 12.52 -5.07
C HIS A 712 2.89 12.72 -6.56
N GLY A 713 1.65 12.59 -6.99
CA GLY A 713 1.31 12.56 -8.41
C GLY A 713 1.68 13.83 -9.18
N ALA A 714 1.73 14.99 -8.53
CA ALA A 714 1.85 16.29 -9.20
C ALA A 714 2.80 17.28 -8.50
N MET A 715 3.35 18.23 -9.27
CA MET A 715 4.06 19.42 -8.77
C MET A 715 3.90 20.61 -9.74
N VAL A 716 4.24 21.81 -9.27
CA VAL A 716 4.34 23.02 -10.11
C VAL A 716 5.71 23.04 -10.79
N TRP A 717 5.74 23.10 -12.12
CA TRP A 717 6.97 22.97 -12.93
C TRP A 717 7.65 24.31 -13.28
N SER A 718 7.01 25.45 -13.05
CA SER A 718 7.52 26.76 -13.43
C SER A 718 8.88 27.12 -12.83
N GLU A 719 9.28 26.48 -11.73
CA GLU A 719 10.57 26.72 -11.08
C GLU A 719 11.69 25.84 -11.66
N VAL A 720 11.37 24.65 -12.15
CA VAL A 720 12.34 23.64 -12.59
C VAL A 720 12.49 23.61 -14.12
N GLU A 721 11.38 23.67 -14.86
CA GLU A 721 11.38 23.49 -16.32
C GLU A 721 12.31 24.46 -17.05
N PRO A 722 12.36 25.76 -16.69
CA PRO A 722 13.26 26.70 -17.37
C PRO A 722 14.75 26.47 -17.11
N LEU A 723 15.10 25.69 -16.10
CA LEU A 723 16.48 25.40 -15.66
C LEU A 723 17.04 24.08 -16.22
N ALA A 724 16.24 23.33 -16.97
CA ALA A 724 16.62 22.02 -17.50
C ALA A 724 16.48 21.96 -19.03
N ASP A 725 17.43 21.31 -19.71
CA ASP A 725 17.31 20.96 -21.15
C ASP A 725 16.53 19.66 -21.34
N VAL A 726 16.61 18.75 -20.35
CA VAL A 726 15.92 17.46 -20.31
C VAL A 726 15.30 17.26 -18.97
N ILE A 727 14.06 16.73 -18.95
CA ILE A 727 13.35 16.36 -17.72
C ILE A 727 12.83 14.92 -17.88
N LEU A 728 13.35 14.04 -17.02
CA LEU A 728 12.84 12.69 -16.80
C LEU A 728 12.13 12.65 -15.47
N VAL A 729 10.93 12.07 -15.44
CA VAL A 729 10.14 11.89 -14.22
C VAL A 729 10.02 10.40 -13.92
N ARG A 730 10.20 10.06 -12.66
CA ARG A 730 9.94 8.76 -12.10
C ARG A 730 9.13 8.92 -10.84
N TYR A 731 8.33 7.93 -10.51
CA TYR A 731 7.62 7.89 -9.24
C TYR A 731 8.41 7.06 -8.23
N LYS A 732 8.48 7.57 -7.00
CA LYS A 732 9.03 6.85 -5.86
C LYS A 732 7.86 6.34 -5.04
N ASP A 733 7.92 5.07 -4.68
CA ASP A 733 6.99 4.52 -3.71
C ASP A 733 7.08 5.29 -2.39
N GLY A 734 5.91 5.69 -1.92
CA GLY A 734 5.74 6.28 -0.59
C GLY A 734 5.35 5.25 0.46
N ALA A 735 5.54 3.94 0.21
CA ALA A 735 5.16 2.90 1.15
C ALA A 735 5.80 3.13 2.52
N ILE A 736 4.93 3.25 3.51
CA ILE A 736 5.29 3.70 4.87
C ILE A 736 6.19 2.68 5.59
N PHE A 737 6.22 1.42 5.15
CA PHE A 737 6.72 0.33 5.98
C PHE A 737 7.80 -0.53 5.36
N VAL A 738 8.14 -0.40 4.08
CA VAL A 738 9.12 -1.31 3.47
C VAL A 738 9.86 -0.73 2.28
N GLY A 739 11.08 -1.22 2.17
CA GLY A 739 12.12 -0.90 1.21
C GLY A 739 11.62 -0.29 -0.09
N GLU A 740 11.96 0.95 -0.29
CA GLU A 740 11.54 1.80 -1.39
C GLU A 740 11.89 1.14 -2.74
N SER A 741 10.88 0.94 -3.58
CA SER A 741 11.07 0.62 -4.99
C SER A 741 11.51 1.90 -5.70
N GLU A 742 12.81 2.13 -5.79
CA GLU A 742 13.39 3.25 -6.53
C GLU A 742 13.77 2.79 -7.94
N VAL A 743 13.40 3.57 -8.97
CA VAL A 743 13.88 3.32 -10.33
C VAL A 743 15.41 3.38 -10.35
N GLY A 744 16.03 2.26 -10.67
CA GLY A 744 17.46 2.06 -10.55
C GLY A 744 18.30 3.02 -11.40
N ALA A 745 19.51 3.32 -10.95
CA ALA A 745 20.46 4.17 -11.66
C ALA A 745 20.79 3.64 -13.06
N ASP A 746 20.84 2.32 -13.25
CA ASP A 746 21.07 1.69 -14.55
C ASP A 746 19.95 1.98 -15.55
N VAL A 747 18.67 2.02 -15.08
CA VAL A 747 17.51 2.36 -15.91
C VAL A 747 17.60 3.81 -16.37
N ILE A 748 17.82 4.74 -15.44
CA ILE A 748 17.92 6.19 -15.75
C ILE A 748 19.09 6.44 -16.70
N MET A 749 20.24 5.84 -16.44
CA MET A 749 21.40 6.00 -17.31
C MET A 749 21.17 5.38 -18.69
N GLY A 750 20.52 4.22 -18.79
CA GLY A 750 20.13 3.60 -20.06
C GLY A 750 19.25 4.52 -20.91
N ILE A 751 18.33 5.28 -20.29
CA ILE A 751 17.51 6.28 -20.98
C ILE A 751 18.36 7.49 -21.40
N ILE A 752 19.18 8.02 -20.51
CA ILE A 752 20.02 9.20 -20.79
C ILE A 752 20.95 8.95 -21.98
N VAL A 753 21.57 7.77 -22.05
CA VAL A 753 22.49 7.44 -23.14
C VAL A 753 21.81 6.87 -24.39
N GLY A 754 20.50 6.70 -24.38
CA GLY A 754 19.73 6.29 -25.55
C GLY A 754 19.66 4.77 -25.77
N ASP A 755 20.00 3.95 -24.77
CA ASP A 755 19.85 2.49 -24.83
C ASP A 755 18.38 2.06 -24.67
N VAL A 756 17.60 2.86 -23.95
CA VAL A 756 16.17 2.63 -23.69
C VAL A 756 15.36 3.86 -24.05
N GLU A 757 14.33 3.68 -24.87
CA GLU A 757 13.40 4.76 -25.22
C GLU A 757 12.38 4.98 -24.08
N PRO A 758 12.23 6.21 -23.55
CA PRO A 758 11.21 6.50 -22.55
C PRO A 758 9.81 6.31 -23.12
N SER A 759 8.90 5.74 -22.32
CA SER A 759 7.54 5.40 -22.77
C SER A 759 6.44 5.74 -21.77
N GLY A 760 6.80 6.25 -20.60
CA GLY A 760 5.85 6.64 -19.56
C GLY A 760 5.01 7.85 -19.96
N LEU A 761 3.83 7.94 -19.36
CA LEU A 761 2.81 8.97 -19.57
C LEU A 761 2.35 9.51 -18.21
N LEU A 762 2.04 10.79 -18.10
CA LEU A 762 1.57 11.40 -16.86
C LEU A 762 0.24 10.78 -16.42
N PRO A 763 0.17 10.15 -15.25
CA PRO A 763 -1.09 9.60 -14.71
C PRO A 763 -1.93 10.66 -14.00
N VAL A 764 -1.37 11.87 -13.78
CA VAL A 764 -2.00 13.00 -13.10
C VAL A 764 -1.61 14.30 -13.81
N GLN A 765 -2.56 15.21 -13.96
CA GLN A 765 -2.33 16.55 -14.47
C GLN A 765 -1.30 17.31 -13.63
N GLN A 766 -0.43 18.08 -14.27
CA GLN A 766 0.56 18.89 -13.57
C GLN A 766 0.11 20.33 -13.53
N PRO A 767 -0.17 20.92 -12.34
CA PRO A 767 -0.78 22.23 -12.24
C PRO A 767 0.12 23.34 -12.77
N ALA A 768 -0.50 24.33 -13.43
CA ALA A 768 0.20 25.52 -13.93
C ALA A 768 0.81 26.37 -12.79
N SER A 769 0.15 26.37 -11.63
CA SER A 769 0.54 27.13 -10.44
C SER A 769 -0.24 26.64 -9.22
N MET A 770 0.13 27.12 -8.06
CA MET A 770 -0.69 26.90 -6.84
C MET A 770 -2.09 27.56 -6.95
N GLU A 771 -2.25 28.62 -7.74
CA GLU A 771 -3.57 29.19 -8.01
C GLU A 771 -4.46 28.21 -8.80
N ALA A 772 -3.90 27.47 -9.75
CA ALA A 772 -4.62 26.40 -10.46
C ALA A 772 -5.09 25.30 -9.49
N VAL A 773 -4.25 24.93 -8.52
CA VAL A 773 -4.61 23.99 -7.44
C VAL A 773 -5.78 24.51 -6.61
N GLU A 774 -5.76 25.78 -6.23
CA GLU A 774 -6.82 26.40 -5.40
C GLU A 774 -8.15 26.60 -6.16
N THR A 775 -8.10 26.63 -7.48
CA THR A 775 -9.30 26.78 -8.32
C THR A 775 -9.97 25.44 -8.60
N GLN A 776 -9.23 24.35 -8.52
CA GLN A 776 -9.68 22.98 -8.76
C GLN A 776 -10.73 22.56 -7.71
N LEU A 777 -11.68 21.72 -8.11
CA LEU A 777 -12.68 21.14 -7.21
C LEU A 777 -12.19 19.79 -6.68
N GLU A 778 -12.17 19.58 -5.38
CA GLU A 778 -11.54 18.43 -4.71
C GLU A 778 -12.05 17.06 -5.20
N ASP A 779 -13.30 17.02 -5.68
CA ASP A 779 -13.96 15.76 -6.12
C ASP A 779 -13.96 15.54 -7.64
N VAL A 780 -13.47 16.51 -8.42
CA VAL A 780 -13.55 16.47 -9.88
C VAL A 780 -12.18 16.14 -10.48
N PRO A 781 -12.02 14.93 -11.04
CA PRO A 781 -10.76 14.57 -11.71
C PRO A 781 -10.56 15.32 -13.02
N ARG A 782 -9.32 15.61 -13.39
CA ARG A 782 -8.91 16.22 -14.65
C ARG A 782 -9.53 17.60 -14.90
N ASP A 783 -9.69 18.42 -13.86
CA ASP A 783 -10.17 19.80 -13.98
C ASP A 783 -9.10 20.85 -13.61
N THR A 784 -7.84 20.43 -13.44
CA THR A 784 -6.72 21.33 -13.12
C THR A 784 -6.19 22.05 -14.37
N GLU A 785 -5.99 23.36 -14.28
CA GLU A 785 -5.24 24.11 -15.32
C GLU A 785 -3.79 23.64 -15.34
N CYS A 786 -3.36 23.03 -16.47
CA CYS A 786 -2.07 22.40 -16.62
C CYS A 786 -0.95 23.36 -16.98
N TYR A 787 0.26 23.05 -16.52
CA TYR A 787 1.48 23.75 -16.94
C TYR A 787 1.72 23.59 -18.46
N VAL A 788 2.17 24.67 -19.09
CA VAL A 788 2.57 24.69 -20.52
C VAL A 788 4.03 25.08 -20.60
N ASP A 789 4.86 24.19 -21.16
CA ASP A 789 6.29 24.42 -21.31
C ASP A 789 6.65 25.45 -22.42
N ALA A 790 7.92 25.81 -22.51
CA ALA A 790 8.43 26.75 -23.52
C ALA A 790 8.25 26.27 -24.97
N ASN A 791 8.08 24.94 -25.17
CA ASN A 791 7.86 24.33 -26.50
C ASN A 791 6.36 24.28 -26.86
N GLY A 792 5.47 24.67 -25.93
CA GLY A 792 4.02 24.62 -26.10
C GLY A 792 3.41 23.27 -25.80
N ASN A 793 4.12 22.38 -25.13
CA ASN A 793 3.54 21.13 -24.61
C ASN A 793 2.79 21.41 -23.32
N THR A 794 1.59 20.87 -23.21
CA THR A 794 0.79 20.92 -21.99
C THR A 794 1.06 19.66 -21.19
N TYR A 795 1.45 19.79 -19.91
CA TYR A 795 1.70 18.67 -19.01
C TYR A 795 0.38 18.13 -18.45
N ASP A 796 -0.48 17.72 -19.37
CA ASP A 796 -1.80 17.17 -19.10
C ASP A 796 -1.72 15.66 -18.82
N PHE A 797 -2.81 15.10 -18.33
CA PHE A 797 -2.99 13.65 -18.21
C PHE A 797 -2.70 12.95 -19.55
N ALA A 798 -2.00 11.82 -19.50
CA ALA A 798 -1.52 11.03 -20.63
C ALA A 798 -0.47 11.76 -21.54
N PHE A 799 0.16 12.82 -21.04
CA PHE A 799 1.29 13.43 -21.74
C PHE A 799 2.60 12.73 -21.44
N GLY A 800 3.44 12.58 -22.46
CA GLY A 800 4.82 12.12 -22.38
C GLY A 800 5.49 12.21 -23.74
N LEU A 801 6.81 12.25 -23.72
CA LEU A 801 7.64 12.29 -24.92
C LEU A 801 8.42 10.98 -25.09
N ASN A 802 8.63 10.61 -26.35
CA ASN A 802 9.66 9.65 -26.76
C ASN A 802 10.62 10.34 -27.75
N TRP A 803 11.54 9.60 -28.36
CA TRP A 803 12.49 10.18 -29.31
C TRP A 803 11.83 10.77 -30.57
N SER A 804 10.60 10.37 -30.85
CA SER A 804 9.81 10.88 -31.98
C SER A 804 8.99 12.13 -31.65
N GLY A 805 8.97 12.55 -30.38
CA GLY A 805 8.17 13.65 -29.85
C GLY A 805 7.03 13.17 -28.97
N VAL A 806 5.90 13.88 -28.97
CA VAL A 806 4.73 13.52 -28.12
C VAL A 806 4.21 12.13 -28.44
N ILE A 807 4.13 11.28 -27.44
CA ILE A 807 3.61 9.91 -27.56
C ILE A 807 2.14 9.95 -27.98
N LYS A 808 1.84 9.25 -29.06
CA LYS A 808 0.48 9.08 -29.59
C LYS A 808 0.31 7.64 -30.03
N ASP A 809 -0.19 6.82 -29.14
CA ASP A 809 -0.36 5.38 -29.34
C ASP A 809 -1.76 4.92 -28.88
N ALA A 810 -1.96 3.60 -28.79
CA ALA A 810 -3.23 3.02 -28.38
C ALA A 810 -3.64 3.46 -26.96
N ARG A 811 -2.69 3.58 -26.03
CA ARG A 811 -2.90 3.98 -24.64
C ARG A 811 -3.45 5.41 -24.57
N THR A 812 -2.77 6.36 -25.22
CA THR A 812 -3.21 7.76 -25.27
C THR A 812 -4.56 7.90 -25.99
N ALA A 813 -4.86 7.08 -26.98
CA ALA A 813 -6.15 7.08 -27.67
C ALA A 813 -7.29 6.57 -26.79
N GLU A 814 -7.03 5.54 -25.99
CA GLU A 814 -8.01 4.91 -25.09
C GLU A 814 -8.45 5.87 -24.00
N TYR A 815 -7.51 6.55 -23.34
CA TYR A 815 -7.79 7.45 -22.21
C TYR A 815 -7.93 8.94 -22.62
N SER A 816 -7.97 9.27 -23.92
CA SER A 816 -8.15 10.66 -24.39
C SER A 816 -9.60 11.17 -24.26
N VAL A 817 -10.53 10.31 -23.93
CA VAL A 817 -11.94 10.66 -23.72
C VAL A 817 -12.14 11.47 -22.43
N PRO A 818 -13.23 12.25 -22.29
CA PRO A 818 -13.55 12.89 -21.02
C PRO A 818 -13.64 11.88 -19.88
N ALA A 819 -13.25 12.29 -18.68
CA ALA A 819 -13.32 11.46 -17.49
C ALA A 819 -14.75 10.92 -17.26
N LEU A 820 -14.86 9.67 -16.85
CA LEU A 820 -16.13 9.07 -16.46
C LEU A 820 -16.67 9.74 -15.19
N THR A 821 -17.99 9.86 -15.08
CA THR A 821 -18.63 10.58 -13.96
C THR A 821 -19.52 9.69 -13.08
N SER A 822 -19.73 8.46 -13.47
CA SER A 822 -20.49 7.48 -12.68
C SER A 822 -20.23 6.07 -13.17
N PRO A 823 -20.40 5.04 -12.32
CA PRO A 823 -20.29 3.65 -12.70
C PRO A 823 -21.33 3.27 -13.79
N ALA A 824 -20.92 2.36 -14.69
CA ALA A 824 -21.80 1.86 -15.75
C ALA A 824 -22.95 1.02 -15.20
N ASN A 825 -22.73 0.34 -14.09
CA ASN A 825 -23.66 -0.62 -13.49
C ASN A 825 -24.46 -0.05 -12.31
N MET A 826 -24.40 1.24 -12.05
CA MET A 826 -25.27 1.85 -11.06
C MET A 826 -26.72 1.82 -11.58
N SER A 827 -27.59 1.02 -10.93
CA SER A 827 -29.02 1.04 -11.24
C SER A 827 -29.55 2.45 -10.97
N ARG A 828 -30.03 3.11 -12.03
CA ARG A 828 -30.61 4.46 -11.98
C ARG A 828 -31.89 4.49 -11.18
#